data_6468ae4350be2b1163e8c526f62ba508
#
_entry.id   6468ae4350be2b1163e8c526f62ba508
#
_cell.length_a   1.000
_cell.length_b   1.000
_cell.length_c   1.000
_cell.angle_alpha   90.00
_cell.angle_beta   90.00
_cell.angle_gamma   90.00
#
_symmetry.space_group_name_H-M   'P 1'
#
loop_
_entity.id
_entity.type
_entity.pdbx_description
1 polymer ?
#
loop_
_entity_poly.entity_id
_entity_poly.type
_entity_poly.pdbx_seq_one_letter_code
_entity_poly.pdbx_strand_id
1 'polypeptide(L)'
;MSNYKTEAIRTVALVGHGATGKTTLAEALLARAGAIKAPGSVERGNTVCDYDPLEKSYGHSLNSALVNFAWRDTRIHLIDTPGYPDFTGQAISALAAVETAIVVVNAQTGIELATRRMMKWAQARKLCCMIVVNKIDAENVDLPALLADIQRTFGKECLPINLPAHAGKDIVDCFFNPDGESDFSSVKAAHAALVDQVVEVDEALMALYLEQGEISAEQLHTPFEKALRERHLIPVCFVSARNGTGVTELLDVFARLAPNPTEGNAPPFLKGEGADAVEFHAEPDPAKHVLAHVFKVIIDPYVGRLGIFRVHQGTVRRDSQLFIGDGNRPFKVAHLYLLQGKEYIETDALVPGDIGAVAKVEEIEFDAVLHDSHDEDHIHLRPLEFPVPMHGLAVETKKKGDEQRLFEVLHKLELEDPCFRMERHPSTNETVIRALGELHLRTKLEKLTQQYKLELETRPPRIAYRETISRKAEGHCRHKKQTGGAGQFGEVYLRIEPLPRGAGYEFVDQVKGGVIPTVFIPAVEKGVRMALDAGVIAGYPVEDLRVIVYDGKSHAVDSKEIAFVSAGRKAVIDAFSKAGPIMLEPIVNIDIDAPEAYVGDMTAEIASKRGQITGTQQRSADVISTTGQVPLAELTDFQNRLRSITGGQGSYSVEFSHYAQVPSQMQQQLTSQYKAAREEE
;
A
#
# COMPACT_ATOMS: atom_id res chain seq x y z
N MET A 1 22.84 -25.90 10.64
CA MET A 1 22.30 -25.33 11.89
C MET A 1 22.54 -23.84 11.85
N SER A 2 21.59 -23.01 12.30
CA SER A 2 21.90 -21.61 12.55
C SER A 2 23.09 -21.56 13.51
N ASN A 3 24.18 -20.90 13.12
CA ASN A 3 25.37 -20.79 13.98
C ASN A 3 25.17 -19.78 15.12
N TYR A 4 24.03 -19.09 15.14
CA TYR A 4 23.72 -18.01 16.07
C TYR A 4 22.52 -18.40 16.95
N LYS A 5 22.59 -18.01 18.22
CA LYS A 5 21.46 -18.07 19.14
C LYS A 5 20.57 -16.84 18.97
N THR A 6 19.33 -16.90 19.43
CA THR A 6 18.38 -15.80 19.41
C THR A 6 18.95 -14.49 19.97
N GLU A 7 19.70 -14.56 21.07
CA GLU A 7 20.31 -13.40 21.74
C GLU A 7 21.41 -12.74 20.89
N ALA A 8 21.99 -13.49 19.94
CA ALA A 8 23.04 -13.01 19.05
C ALA A 8 22.49 -12.56 17.67
N ILE A 9 21.20 -12.34 17.55
CA ILE A 9 20.56 -11.86 16.32
C ILE A 9 20.06 -10.43 16.51
N ARG A 10 20.23 -9.60 15.48
CA ARG A 10 19.68 -8.25 15.40
C ARG A 10 18.94 -8.06 14.08
N THR A 11 17.78 -7.43 14.13
CA THR A 11 17.02 -7.09 12.93
C THR A 11 16.77 -5.59 12.87
N VAL A 12 17.22 -4.98 11.79
CA VAL A 12 17.14 -3.54 11.59
C VAL A 12 16.58 -3.22 10.20
N ALA A 13 15.77 -2.16 10.09
CA ALA A 13 15.31 -1.62 8.81
C ALA A 13 15.80 -0.19 8.63
N LEU A 14 16.46 0.09 7.50
CA LEU A 14 16.80 1.45 7.10
C LEU A 14 15.58 2.10 6.46
N VAL A 15 15.03 3.11 7.11
CA VAL A 15 13.87 3.88 6.64
C VAL A 15 14.21 5.37 6.57
N GLY A 16 13.41 6.15 5.86
CA GLY A 16 13.62 7.59 5.71
C GLY A 16 13.38 8.05 4.28
N HIS A 17 13.59 9.33 4.01
CA HIS A 17 13.29 9.96 2.72
C HIS A 17 14.17 9.44 1.58
N GLY A 18 13.76 9.70 0.33
CA GLY A 18 14.59 9.44 -0.86
C GLY A 18 15.92 10.20 -0.81
N ALA A 19 16.96 9.66 -1.38
CA ALA A 19 18.29 10.28 -1.45
C ALA A 19 18.97 10.57 -0.10
N THR A 20 18.50 10.03 1.04
CA THR A 20 19.21 10.13 2.33
C THR A 20 20.46 9.24 2.39
N GLY A 21 20.60 8.32 1.44
CA GLY A 21 21.75 7.42 1.33
C GLY A 21 21.60 6.11 2.10
N LYS A 22 20.38 5.59 2.28
CA LYS A 22 20.10 4.29 2.92
C LYS A 22 20.85 3.15 2.26
N THR A 23 20.69 2.99 0.95
CA THR A 23 21.37 1.95 0.16
C THR A 23 22.90 2.11 0.21
N THR A 24 23.42 3.35 0.15
CA THR A 24 24.86 3.62 0.31
C THR A 24 25.34 3.23 1.71
N LEU A 25 24.52 3.45 2.74
CA LEU A 25 24.82 3.04 4.10
C LEU A 25 24.81 1.51 4.24
N ALA A 26 23.83 0.82 3.64
CA ALA A 26 23.80 -0.64 3.60
C ALA A 26 25.07 -1.22 2.96
N GLU A 27 25.51 -0.66 1.82
CA GLU A 27 26.75 -1.06 1.13
C GLU A 27 28.00 -0.81 2.01
N ALA A 28 28.08 0.31 2.69
CA ALA A 28 29.18 0.64 3.60
C ALA A 28 29.24 -0.32 4.80
N LEU A 29 28.08 -0.65 5.39
CA LEU A 29 27.97 -1.63 6.49
C LEU A 29 28.39 -3.03 6.02
N LEU A 30 27.91 -3.49 4.87
CA LEU A 30 28.29 -4.78 4.28
C LEU A 30 29.79 -4.90 4.00
N ALA A 31 30.37 -3.85 3.41
CA ALA A 31 31.80 -3.82 3.12
C ALA A 31 32.65 -3.79 4.39
N ARG A 32 32.22 -3.00 5.39
CA ARG A 32 32.94 -2.89 6.67
C ARG A 32 32.86 -4.18 7.47
N ALA A 33 31.73 -4.90 7.40
CA ALA A 33 31.56 -6.20 8.01
C ALA A 33 32.26 -7.34 7.25
N GLY A 34 32.83 -7.06 6.06
CA GLY A 34 33.50 -8.04 5.23
C GLY A 34 32.56 -8.99 4.47
N ALA A 35 31.25 -8.70 4.44
CA ALA A 35 30.28 -9.47 3.66
C ALA A 35 30.42 -9.25 2.16
N ILE A 36 30.94 -8.10 1.74
CA ILE A 36 31.33 -7.78 0.38
C ILE A 36 32.75 -7.20 0.34
N LYS A 37 33.43 -7.35 -0.78
CA LYS A 37 34.84 -6.92 -0.92
C LYS A 37 35.01 -5.41 -0.93
N ALA A 38 34.07 -4.69 -1.51
CA ALA A 38 34.04 -3.23 -1.61
C ALA A 38 32.60 -2.76 -1.80
N PRO A 39 32.23 -1.55 -1.32
CA PRO A 39 30.87 -1.05 -1.48
C PRO A 39 30.53 -0.80 -2.95
N GLY A 40 29.32 -1.17 -3.35
CA GLY A 40 28.74 -0.78 -4.62
C GLY A 40 28.35 0.70 -4.64
N SER A 41 27.82 1.17 -5.74
CA SER A 41 27.29 2.54 -5.90
C SER A 41 26.01 2.50 -6.69
N VAL A 42 25.02 3.28 -6.22
CA VAL A 42 23.74 3.43 -6.90
C VAL A 42 23.93 3.98 -8.31
N GLU A 43 24.81 4.98 -8.48
CA GLU A 43 25.11 5.58 -9.78
C GLU A 43 25.73 4.58 -10.77
N ARG A 44 26.48 3.60 -10.29
CA ARG A 44 27.06 2.53 -11.12
C ARG A 44 26.11 1.33 -11.30
N GLY A 45 24.98 1.30 -10.59
CA GLY A 45 24.00 0.21 -10.64
C GLY A 45 24.55 -1.16 -10.19
N ASN A 46 25.51 -1.16 -9.25
CA ASN A 46 26.20 -2.38 -8.79
C ASN A 46 26.10 -2.62 -7.28
N THR A 47 25.10 -2.03 -6.63
CA THR A 47 24.79 -2.29 -5.23
C THR A 47 24.16 -3.68 -5.05
N VAL A 48 24.30 -4.25 -3.85
CA VAL A 48 23.68 -5.53 -3.48
C VAL A 48 22.18 -5.38 -3.33
N CYS A 49 21.73 -4.23 -2.79
CA CYS A 49 20.31 -3.99 -2.48
C CYS A 49 19.49 -3.63 -3.72
N ASP A 50 19.98 -2.73 -4.60
CA ASP A 50 19.27 -2.34 -5.82
C ASP A 50 19.67 -3.28 -6.97
N TYR A 51 19.18 -4.51 -6.95
CA TYR A 51 19.54 -5.53 -7.94
C TYR A 51 18.55 -5.63 -9.11
N ASP A 52 17.33 -5.11 -8.96
CA ASP A 52 16.32 -5.10 -10.03
C ASP A 52 16.80 -4.20 -11.21
N PRO A 53 16.67 -4.62 -12.47
CA PRO A 53 17.00 -3.79 -13.62
C PRO A 53 16.29 -2.42 -13.63
N LEU A 54 15.05 -2.33 -13.13
CA LEU A 54 14.33 -1.07 -13.03
C LEU A 54 14.96 -0.15 -11.97
N GLU A 55 15.33 -0.67 -10.79
CA GLU A 55 16.03 0.11 -9.76
C GLU A 55 17.31 0.73 -10.29
N LYS A 56 18.09 -0.06 -11.04
CA LYS A 56 19.31 0.41 -11.71
C LYS A 56 19.04 1.50 -12.74
N SER A 57 17.96 1.39 -13.50
CA SER A 57 17.58 2.39 -14.51
C SER A 57 17.05 3.68 -13.90
N TYR A 58 16.32 3.58 -12.78
CA TYR A 58 15.79 4.73 -12.06
C TYR A 58 16.82 5.38 -11.12
N GLY A 59 17.87 4.66 -10.75
CA GLY A 59 18.90 5.13 -9.82
C GLY A 59 18.39 5.28 -8.38
N HIS A 60 17.38 4.50 -8.00
CA HIS A 60 16.86 4.42 -6.65
C HIS A 60 16.07 3.14 -6.41
N SER A 61 15.94 2.75 -5.14
CA SER A 61 15.21 1.56 -4.70
C SER A 61 13.71 1.69 -4.99
N LEU A 62 13.11 0.62 -5.52
CA LEU A 62 11.68 0.46 -5.76
C LEU A 62 11.08 -0.57 -4.78
N ASN A 63 11.88 -1.53 -4.34
CA ASN A 63 11.51 -2.61 -3.43
C ASN A 63 12.38 -2.58 -2.18
N SER A 64 11.93 -3.23 -1.12
CA SER A 64 12.78 -3.50 0.04
C SER A 64 13.73 -4.65 -0.30
N ALA A 65 15.01 -4.51 0.05
CA ALA A 65 16.04 -5.51 -0.11
C ALA A 65 16.53 -6.04 1.24
N LEU A 66 16.78 -7.34 1.31
CA LEU A 66 17.26 -8.00 2.51
C LEU A 66 18.71 -8.41 2.34
N VAL A 67 19.51 -8.10 3.35
CA VAL A 67 20.90 -8.54 3.46
C VAL A 67 21.17 -9.00 4.88
N ASN A 68 22.12 -9.89 5.04
CA ASN A 68 22.58 -10.33 6.37
C ASN A 68 24.10 -10.37 6.41
N PHE A 69 24.66 -10.11 7.56
CA PHE A 69 26.11 -10.16 7.79
C PHE A 69 26.41 -10.41 9.25
N ALA A 70 27.62 -10.85 9.51
CA ALA A 70 28.16 -11.01 10.86
C ALA A 70 29.00 -9.81 11.25
N TRP A 71 28.84 -9.33 12.47
CA TRP A 71 29.74 -8.37 13.08
C TRP A 71 30.01 -8.80 14.52
N ARG A 72 31.29 -8.99 14.86
CA ARG A 72 31.70 -9.68 16.09
C ARG A 72 30.96 -11.03 16.20
N ASP A 73 30.33 -11.35 17.32
CA ASP A 73 29.58 -12.59 17.55
C ASP A 73 28.07 -12.45 17.25
N THR A 74 27.69 -11.40 16.51
CA THR A 74 26.30 -11.06 16.22
C THR A 74 25.99 -11.19 14.75
N ARG A 75 24.84 -11.80 14.39
CA ARG A 75 24.24 -11.76 13.07
C ARG A 75 23.30 -10.59 12.98
N ILE A 76 23.44 -9.78 11.95
CA ILE A 76 22.58 -8.64 11.67
C ILE A 76 21.81 -8.90 10.38
N HIS A 77 20.49 -8.93 10.48
CA HIS A 77 19.58 -8.85 9.33
C HIS A 77 19.25 -7.39 9.11
N LEU A 78 19.53 -6.89 7.92
CA LEU A 78 19.27 -5.51 7.54
C LEU A 78 18.32 -5.48 6.35
N ILE A 79 17.27 -4.67 6.47
CA ILE A 79 16.31 -4.41 5.39
C ILE A 79 16.54 -2.98 4.90
N ASP A 80 17.03 -2.82 3.67
CA ASP A 80 17.07 -1.54 2.98
C ASP A 80 15.71 -1.25 2.34
N THR A 81 15.14 -0.05 2.55
CA THR A 81 13.80 0.28 2.07
C THR A 81 13.80 1.47 1.12
N PRO A 82 12.88 1.50 0.14
CA PRO A 82 12.70 2.67 -0.71
C PRO A 82 12.26 3.88 0.09
N GLY A 83 12.73 5.07 -0.31
CA GLY A 83 12.41 6.32 0.39
C GLY A 83 11.41 7.21 -0.32
N TYR A 84 10.96 6.87 -1.52
CA TYR A 84 9.94 7.63 -2.24
C TYR A 84 8.54 7.29 -1.75
N PRO A 85 7.63 8.27 -1.63
CA PRO A 85 6.27 8.06 -1.15
C PRO A 85 5.47 7.01 -1.92
N ASP A 86 5.75 6.87 -3.21
CA ASP A 86 5.10 5.90 -4.10
C ASP A 86 5.38 4.44 -3.69
N PHE A 87 6.45 4.18 -2.96
CA PHE A 87 6.86 2.83 -2.52
C PHE A 87 6.79 2.64 -1.00
N THR A 88 6.09 3.50 -0.31
CA THR A 88 5.93 3.48 1.16
C THR A 88 5.44 2.13 1.69
N GLY A 89 4.60 1.41 0.95
CA GLY A 89 4.13 0.07 1.33
C GLY A 89 5.26 -0.91 1.62
N GLN A 90 6.35 -0.84 0.86
CA GLN A 90 7.53 -1.69 1.06
C GLN A 90 8.24 -1.40 2.39
N ALA A 91 8.28 -0.13 2.81
CA ALA A 91 8.87 0.26 4.09
C ALA A 91 7.97 -0.14 5.26
N ILE A 92 6.65 0.00 5.14
CA ILE A 92 5.68 -0.45 6.16
C ILE A 92 5.79 -1.95 6.39
N SER A 93 5.87 -2.75 5.32
CA SER A 93 6.06 -4.20 5.39
C SER A 93 7.38 -4.57 6.09
N ALA A 94 8.46 -3.85 5.78
CA ALA A 94 9.78 -4.08 6.41
C ALA A 94 9.77 -3.80 7.91
N LEU A 95 9.05 -2.76 8.35
CA LEU A 95 8.91 -2.42 9.78
C LEU A 95 8.16 -3.51 10.57
N ALA A 96 7.37 -4.35 9.93
CA ALA A 96 6.71 -5.48 10.59
C ALA A 96 7.67 -6.63 10.95
N ALA A 97 8.87 -6.63 10.37
CA ALA A 97 9.82 -7.74 10.48
C ALA A 97 11.05 -7.43 11.36
N VAL A 98 11.12 -6.27 11.99
CA VAL A 98 12.32 -5.82 12.70
C VAL A 98 12.02 -5.38 14.16
N GLU A 99 13.03 -5.47 15.03
CA GLU A 99 12.99 -4.86 16.36
C GLU A 99 13.30 -3.37 16.30
N THR A 100 14.19 -2.95 15.38
CA THR A 100 14.72 -1.59 15.38
C THR A 100 14.55 -0.92 14.01
N ALA A 101 13.92 0.24 14.03
CA ALA A 101 13.84 1.14 12.88
C ALA A 101 15.00 2.15 12.91
N ILE A 102 15.81 2.15 11.86
CA ILE A 102 16.91 3.10 11.68
C ILE A 102 16.43 4.20 10.75
N VAL A 103 16.11 5.35 11.30
CA VAL A 103 15.61 6.51 10.55
C VAL A 103 16.78 7.33 10.01
N VAL A 104 17.04 7.21 8.71
CA VAL A 104 18.18 7.87 8.06
C VAL A 104 17.80 9.28 7.63
N VAL A 105 18.52 10.26 8.12
CA VAL A 105 18.36 11.70 7.85
C VAL A 105 19.57 12.18 7.04
N ASN A 106 19.32 12.99 6.02
CA ASN A 106 20.40 13.64 5.26
C ASN A 106 20.82 14.93 5.97
N ALA A 107 22.10 15.08 6.28
CA ALA A 107 22.65 16.24 6.98
C ALA A 107 22.40 17.58 6.27
N GLN A 108 22.27 17.57 4.93
CA GLN A 108 22.04 18.79 4.14
C GLN A 108 20.56 19.21 4.08
N THR A 109 19.64 18.23 3.95
CA THR A 109 18.20 18.52 3.78
C THR A 109 17.41 18.44 5.08
N GLY A 110 17.98 17.81 6.11
CA GLY A 110 17.35 17.68 7.42
C GLY A 110 16.15 16.71 7.42
N ILE A 111 15.16 17.03 8.23
CA ILE A 111 13.98 16.19 8.46
C ILE A 111 12.96 16.44 7.36
N GLU A 112 12.82 15.48 6.47
CA GLU A 112 11.89 15.50 5.36
C GLU A 112 10.58 14.71 5.70
N LEU A 113 9.58 14.82 4.83
CA LEU A 113 8.26 14.22 5.07
C LEU A 113 8.29 12.71 5.33
N ALA A 114 8.98 11.94 4.47
CA ALA A 114 9.03 10.49 4.66
C ALA A 114 9.75 10.12 5.97
N THR A 115 10.74 10.92 6.41
CA THR A 115 11.40 10.77 7.71
C THR A 115 10.39 10.86 8.87
N ARG A 116 9.53 11.88 8.87
CA ARG A 116 8.48 12.05 9.90
C ARG A 116 7.48 10.90 9.88
N ARG A 117 7.04 10.48 8.69
CA ARG A 117 6.11 9.37 8.53
C ARG A 117 6.69 8.03 9.02
N MET A 118 7.93 7.73 8.64
CA MET A 118 8.60 6.49 9.08
C MET A 118 8.76 6.45 10.59
N MET A 119 9.16 7.56 11.21
CA MET A 119 9.23 7.65 12.68
C MET A 119 7.86 7.41 13.32
N LYS A 120 6.80 8.04 12.80
CA LYS A 120 5.43 7.85 13.30
C LYS A 120 4.99 6.38 13.21
N TRP A 121 5.21 5.70 12.08
CA TRP A 121 4.86 4.28 11.93
C TRP A 121 5.68 3.38 12.84
N ALA A 122 6.99 3.61 12.96
CA ALA A 122 7.82 2.85 13.89
C ALA A 122 7.33 3.00 15.34
N GLN A 123 6.98 4.22 15.73
CA GLN A 123 6.43 4.51 17.07
C GLN A 123 5.06 3.89 17.30
N ALA A 124 4.16 3.92 16.32
CA ALA A 124 2.83 3.30 16.41
C ALA A 124 2.92 1.76 16.60
N ARG A 125 3.96 1.14 16.05
CA ARG A 125 4.24 -0.29 16.23
C ARG A 125 5.13 -0.60 17.44
N LYS A 126 5.47 0.39 18.24
CA LYS A 126 6.33 0.27 19.42
C LYS A 126 7.73 -0.27 19.10
N LEU A 127 8.25 -0.04 17.89
CA LEU A 127 9.61 -0.42 17.55
C LEU A 127 10.62 0.45 18.30
N CYS A 128 11.78 -0.12 18.59
CA CYS A 128 12.92 0.68 18.98
C CYS A 128 13.36 1.55 17.81
N CYS A 129 13.68 2.82 18.07
CA CYS A 129 14.05 3.77 17.04
C CYS A 129 15.47 4.28 17.26
N MET A 130 16.25 4.38 16.19
CA MET A 130 17.52 5.09 16.14
C MET A 130 17.53 6.06 14.96
N ILE A 131 18.20 7.19 15.10
CA ILE A 131 18.36 8.17 14.03
C ILE A 131 19.80 8.11 13.54
N VAL A 132 19.98 8.01 12.22
CA VAL A 132 21.31 8.09 11.60
C VAL A 132 21.36 9.33 10.73
N VAL A 133 22.12 10.32 11.15
CA VAL A 133 22.44 11.52 10.37
C VAL A 133 23.59 11.18 9.42
N ASN A 134 23.25 10.99 8.15
CA ASN A 134 24.20 10.60 7.10
C ASN A 134 24.66 11.82 6.28
N LYS A 135 25.78 11.69 5.59
CA LYS A 135 26.43 12.73 4.76
C LYS A 135 26.96 13.92 5.58
N ILE A 136 27.51 13.64 6.75
CA ILE A 136 28.11 14.68 7.62
C ILE A 136 29.33 15.34 7.00
N ASP A 137 29.92 14.72 5.96
CA ASP A 137 31.04 15.21 5.14
C ASP A 137 30.62 16.20 4.04
N ALA A 138 29.33 16.47 3.89
CA ALA A 138 28.82 17.38 2.88
C ALA A 138 29.13 18.85 3.23
N GLU A 139 29.29 19.68 2.19
CA GLU A 139 29.52 21.10 2.38
C GLU A 139 28.26 21.82 2.90
N ASN A 140 28.48 22.88 3.68
CA ASN A 140 27.41 23.75 4.21
C ASN A 140 26.37 23.04 5.08
N VAL A 141 26.78 22.07 5.90
CA VAL A 141 25.92 21.44 6.90
C VAL A 141 26.06 22.12 8.26
N ASP A 142 24.94 22.37 8.94
CA ASP A 142 24.87 22.86 10.32
C ASP A 142 24.36 21.72 11.22
N LEU A 143 25.30 20.89 11.66
CA LEU A 143 24.98 19.70 12.47
C LEU A 143 24.40 20.03 13.86
N PRO A 144 24.87 21.10 14.57
CA PRO A 144 24.24 21.56 15.80
C PRO A 144 22.78 21.97 15.62
N ALA A 145 22.48 22.75 14.59
CA ALA A 145 21.12 23.18 14.29
C ALA A 145 20.22 21.99 13.89
N LEU A 146 20.76 21.02 13.13
CA LEU A 146 20.05 19.81 12.76
C LEU A 146 19.74 18.94 13.97
N LEU A 147 20.68 18.75 14.92
CA LEU A 147 20.42 18.00 16.14
C LEU A 147 19.32 18.68 16.98
N ALA A 148 19.36 20.01 17.10
CA ALA A 148 18.31 20.76 17.78
C ALA A 148 16.94 20.62 17.09
N ASP A 149 16.90 20.54 15.75
CA ASP A 149 15.68 20.32 14.98
C ASP A 149 15.14 18.88 15.17
N ILE A 150 16.01 17.88 15.22
CA ILE A 150 15.68 16.49 15.56
C ILE A 150 15.03 16.43 16.94
N GLN A 151 15.64 17.04 17.93
CA GLN A 151 15.13 17.09 19.31
C GLN A 151 13.79 17.83 19.42
N ARG A 152 13.63 18.92 18.68
CA ARG A 152 12.36 19.66 18.63
C ARG A 152 11.24 18.85 17.98
N THR A 153 11.58 18.06 16.94
CA THR A 153 10.60 17.34 16.13
C THR A 153 10.21 15.99 16.72
N PHE A 154 11.17 15.24 17.24
CA PHE A 154 10.98 13.86 17.69
C PHE A 154 11.06 13.68 19.21
N GLY A 155 11.54 14.69 19.94
CA GLY A 155 11.62 14.69 21.39
C GLY A 155 13.04 14.90 21.91
N LYS A 156 13.13 15.37 23.17
CA LYS A 156 14.40 15.62 23.86
C LYS A 156 15.21 14.36 24.14
N GLU A 157 14.54 13.22 24.10
CA GLU A 157 15.12 11.86 24.22
C GLU A 157 16.01 11.49 23.03
N CYS A 158 16.04 12.30 21.95
CA CYS A 158 16.99 12.15 20.84
C CYS A 158 18.37 12.65 21.25
N LEU A 159 19.26 11.75 21.71
CA LEU A 159 20.58 12.09 22.21
C LEU A 159 21.71 11.52 21.33
N PRO A 160 22.79 12.31 21.09
CA PRO A 160 23.90 11.85 20.27
C PRO A 160 24.73 10.78 21.00
N ILE A 161 24.89 9.60 20.35
CA ILE A 161 25.75 8.53 20.86
C ILE A 161 27.20 8.65 20.35
N ASN A 162 27.38 9.41 19.29
CA ASN A 162 28.67 9.87 18.79
C ASN A 162 28.55 11.33 18.32
N LEU A 163 29.68 12.03 18.23
CA LEU A 163 29.73 13.39 17.74
C LEU A 163 30.77 13.52 16.61
N PRO A 164 30.53 14.33 15.58
CA PRO A 164 31.50 14.62 14.53
C PRO A 164 32.74 15.34 15.08
N ALA A 165 33.88 15.03 14.47
CA ALA A 165 35.16 15.66 14.75
C ALA A 165 35.89 15.97 13.43
N HIS A 166 36.83 16.94 13.48
CA HIS A 166 37.67 17.34 12.36
C HIS A 166 36.85 17.73 11.09
N ALA A 167 35.78 18.53 11.31
CA ALA A 167 34.84 18.94 10.26
C ALA A 167 34.14 17.75 9.57
N GLY A 168 33.65 16.82 10.38
CA GLY A 168 32.89 15.64 9.92
C GLY A 168 33.73 14.57 9.23
N LYS A 169 35.06 14.64 9.31
CA LYS A 169 35.96 13.63 8.74
C LYS A 169 36.20 12.46 9.68
N ASP A 170 35.90 12.66 10.95
CA ASP A 170 36.03 11.68 12.03
C ASP A 170 34.84 11.79 12.97
N ILE A 171 34.71 10.83 13.88
CA ILE A 171 33.69 10.87 14.94
C ILE A 171 34.32 10.53 16.29
N VAL A 172 33.73 11.03 17.37
CA VAL A 172 34.08 10.68 18.76
C VAL A 172 32.91 9.95 19.40
N ASP A 173 33.19 8.81 20.01
CA ASP A 173 32.22 8.02 20.76
C ASP A 173 31.83 8.75 22.05
N CYS A 174 30.54 8.87 22.32
CA CYS A 174 30.02 9.49 23.54
C CYS A 174 29.51 8.47 24.57
N PHE A 175 29.49 7.18 24.23
CA PHE A 175 28.91 6.15 25.11
C PHE A 175 29.94 5.16 25.65
N PHE A 176 30.67 4.44 24.77
CA PHE A 176 31.62 3.41 25.20
C PHE A 176 32.97 3.99 25.63
N ASN A 177 33.39 5.05 24.98
CA ASN A 177 34.72 5.65 25.17
C ASN A 177 34.64 7.19 25.01
N PRO A 178 34.06 7.88 26.03
CA PRO A 178 33.70 9.31 25.91
C PRO A 178 34.89 10.26 26.08
N ASP A 179 35.99 9.99 25.37
CA ASP A 179 37.19 10.77 25.35
C ASP A 179 37.46 11.40 23.98
N GLY A 180 37.80 12.66 23.94
CA GLY A 180 38.17 13.40 22.74
C GLY A 180 37.52 14.75 22.61
N GLU A 181 37.87 15.45 21.52
CA GLU A 181 37.27 16.72 21.13
C GLU A 181 36.36 16.54 19.92
N SER A 182 35.22 17.19 19.93
CA SER A 182 34.23 17.16 18.85
C SER A 182 34.06 18.54 18.24
N ASP A 183 33.50 18.60 17.02
CA ASP A 183 33.27 19.85 16.27
C ASP A 183 32.26 20.77 16.96
N PHE A 184 31.34 20.18 17.72
CA PHE A 184 30.34 20.91 18.50
C PHE A 184 29.93 20.14 19.74
N SER A 185 29.49 20.84 20.79
CA SER A 185 29.15 20.26 22.09
C SER A 185 30.36 19.62 22.81
N SER A 186 30.20 19.28 24.06
CA SER A 186 31.22 18.56 24.84
C SER A 186 30.90 17.06 24.85
N VAL A 187 31.88 16.22 24.53
CA VAL A 187 31.76 14.75 24.60
C VAL A 187 31.34 14.31 26.01
N LYS A 188 31.94 14.93 27.05
CA LYS A 188 31.57 14.64 28.46
C LYS A 188 30.14 15.06 28.80
N ALA A 189 29.66 16.19 28.25
CA ALA A 189 28.27 16.60 28.45
C ALA A 189 27.29 15.70 27.71
N ALA A 190 27.63 15.26 26.50
CA ALA A 190 26.82 14.29 25.74
C ALA A 190 26.76 12.93 26.46
N HIS A 191 27.91 12.45 26.99
CA HIS A 191 27.97 11.24 27.81
C HIS A 191 27.10 11.35 29.07
N ALA A 192 27.24 12.43 29.84
CA ALA A 192 26.45 12.65 31.05
C ALA A 192 24.94 12.66 30.73
N ALA A 193 24.50 13.35 29.65
CA ALA A 193 23.10 13.36 29.24
C ALA A 193 22.57 11.95 28.84
N LEU A 194 23.41 11.12 28.20
CA LEU A 194 23.06 9.72 27.87
C LEU A 194 22.91 8.87 29.14
N VAL A 195 23.88 8.99 30.08
CA VAL A 195 23.83 8.27 31.34
C VAL A 195 22.62 8.68 32.17
N ASP A 196 22.37 9.99 32.33
CA ASP A 196 21.20 10.51 33.04
C ASP A 196 19.91 9.93 32.48
N GLN A 197 19.75 9.94 31.15
CA GLN A 197 18.56 9.41 30.46
C GLN A 197 18.39 7.88 30.64
N VAL A 198 19.50 7.13 30.66
CA VAL A 198 19.49 5.68 30.82
C VAL A 198 19.21 5.26 32.27
N VAL A 199 19.74 5.98 33.24
CA VAL A 199 19.53 5.61 34.66
C VAL A 199 18.12 5.93 35.16
N GLU A 200 17.40 6.85 34.50
CA GLU A 200 16.01 7.20 34.86
C GLU A 200 15.03 6.03 34.76
N VAL A 201 15.32 5.00 33.93
CA VAL A 201 14.45 3.83 33.77
C VAL A 201 14.65 2.74 34.79
N ASP A 202 15.69 2.86 35.67
CA ASP A 202 16.05 1.87 36.70
C ASP A 202 16.35 2.54 38.04
N GLU A 203 15.44 2.38 39.01
CA GLU A 203 15.57 3.00 40.36
C GLU A 203 16.82 2.55 41.12
N ALA A 204 17.22 1.27 40.97
CA ALA A 204 18.39 0.75 41.65
C ALA A 204 19.67 1.33 41.05
N LEU A 205 19.73 1.44 39.72
CA LEU A 205 20.87 2.04 39.02
C LEU A 205 20.97 3.53 39.30
N MET A 206 19.82 4.23 39.35
CA MET A 206 19.78 5.65 39.73
C MET A 206 20.35 5.87 41.15
N ALA A 207 19.97 5.06 42.12
CA ALA A 207 20.52 5.13 43.49
C ALA A 207 22.05 4.93 43.49
N LEU A 208 22.53 3.94 42.73
CA LEU A 208 23.96 3.64 42.61
C LEU A 208 24.71 4.81 41.95
N TYR A 209 24.14 5.42 40.89
CA TYR A 209 24.71 6.58 40.20
C TYR A 209 24.83 7.79 41.13
N LEU A 210 23.81 8.04 41.95
CA LEU A 210 23.84 9.13 42.93
C LEU A 210 24.87 8.91 44.05
N GLU A 211 25.16 7.63 44.42
CA GLU A 211 26.16 7.32 45.43
C GLU A 211 27.60 7.34 44.89
N GLN A 212 27.83 6.83 43.67
CA GLN A 212 29.18 6.62 43.13
C GLN A 212 29.62 7.71 42.16
N GLY A 213 28.67 8.40 41.54
CA GLY A 213 28.95 9.45 40.55
C GLY A 213 29.36 8.95 39.17
N GLU A 214 29.67 7.65 39.02
CA GLU A 214 30.07 7.02 37.75
C GLU A 214 29.47 5.59 37.68
N ILE A 215 29.10 5.14 36.49
CA ILE A 215 28.58 3.80 36.20
C ILE A 215 29.34 3.23 35.00
N SER A 216 29.70 1.94 35.05
CA SER A 216 30.39 1.30 33.93
C SER A 216 29.48 1.00 32.76
N ALA A 217 30.03 0.94 31.54
CA ALA A 217 29.30 0.63 30.31
C ALA A 217 28.58 -0.73 30.36
N GLU A 218 29.14 -1.71 31.09
CA GLU A 218 28.51 -3.02 31.32
C GLU A 218 27.25 -2.91 32.18
N GLN A 219 27.25 -2.05 33.18
CA GLN A 219 26.10 -1.82 34.08
C GLN A 219 24.98 -1.05 33.35
N LEU A 220 25.33 -0.24 32.36
CA LEU A 220 24.38 0.54 31.56
C LEU A 220 23.69 -0.27 30.45
N HIS A 221 24.16 -1.48 30.11
CA HIS A 221 23.66 -2.25 28.97
C HIS A 221 22.16 -2.56 29.08
N THR A 222 21.74 -3.27 30.12
CA THR A 222 20.32 -3.63 30.33
C THR A 222 19.40 -2.41 30.49
N PRO A 223 19.74 -1.38 31.27
CA PRO A 223 18.97 -0.14 31.34
C PRO A 223 18.90 0.60 30.00
N PHE A 224 19.98 0.57 29.19
CA PHE A 224 19.99 1.18 27.87
C PHE A 224 18.97 0.53 26.93
N GLU A 225 18.93 -0.80 26.89
CA GLU A 225 17.93 -1.54 26.10
C GLU A 225 16.50 -1.24 26.56
N LYS A 226 16.29 -1.16 27.88
CA LYS A 226 15.00 -0.77 28.46
C LYS A 226 14.62 0.65 28.04
N ALA A 227 15.56 1.60 28.10
CA ALA A 227 15.34 2.98 27.67
C ALA A 227 14.98 3.08 26.18
N LEU A 228 15.63 2.28 25.31
CA LEU A 228 15.26 2.17 23.90
C LEU A 228 13.85 1.61 23.71
N ARG A 229 13.52 0.51 24.36
CA ARG A 229 12.23 -0.17 24.27
C ARG A 229 11.07 0.71 24.74
N GLU A 230 11.28 1.44 25.83
CA GLU A 230 10.30 2.36 26.40
C GLU A 230 10.30 3.73 25.73
N ARG A 231 11.22 3.96 24.78
CA ARG A 231 11.44 5.23 24.06
C ARG A 231 11.81 6.41 24.97
N HIS A 232 12.46 6.12 26.09
CA HIS A 232 13.13 7.13 26.90
C HIS A 232 14.43 7.61 26.26
N LEU A 233 15.00 6.83 25.34
CA LEU A 233 16.18 7.18 24.58
C LEU A 233 15.99 6.83 23.10
N ILE A 234 16.30 7.77 22.23
CA ILE A 234 16.42 7.61 20.79
C ILE A 234 17.85 8.01 20.40
N PRO A 235 18.77 7.04 20.20
CA PRO A 235 20.15 7.35 19.86
C PRO A 235 20.26 8.04 18.52
N VAL A 236 21.06 9.11 18.42
CA VAL A 236 21.43 9.81 17.20
C VAL A 236 22.87 9.49 16.87
N CYS A 237 23.09 8.86 15.70
CA CYS A 237 24.41 8.51 15.18
C CYS A 237 24.77 9.40 14.00
N PHE A 238 25.95 9.98 13.99
CA PHE A 238 26.48 10.75 12.88
C PHE A 238 27.41 9.87 12.04
N VAL A 239 27.18 9.83 10.71
CA VAL A 239 27.96 9.00 9.79
C VAL A 239 28.18 9.68 8.44
N SER A 240 29.23 9.28 7.74
CA SER A 240 29.37 9.45 6.30
C SER A 240 29.50 8.07 5.65
N ALA A 241 28.41 7.57 5.12
CA ALA A 241 28.38 6.26 4.45
C ALA A 241 29.34 6.21 3.25
N ARG A 242 29.52 7.33 2.54
CA ARG A 242 30.41 7.45 1.37
C ARG A 242 31.88 7.31 1.74
N ASN A 243 32.30 7.94 2.83
CA ASN A 243 33.69 7.98 3.29
C ASN A 243 34.02 6.88 4.31
N GLY A 244 32.99 6.19 4.84
CA GLY A 244 33.14 5.17 5.88
C GLY A 244 33.26 5.72 7.30
N THR A 245 33.17 7.04 7.49
CA THR A 245 33.24 7.68 8.80
C THR A 245 32.03 7.28 9.66
N GLY A 246 32.25 6.82 10.88
CA GLY A 246 31.20 6.40 11.83
C GLY A 246 30.54 5.07 11.51
N VAL A 247 30.91 4.39 10.42
CA VAL A 247 30.29 3.12 10.00
C VAL A 247 30.68 1.97 10.92
N THR A 248 31.91 1.93 11.42
CA THR A 248 32.36 0.91 12.38
C THR A 248 31.64 1.05 13.71
N GLU A 249 31.54 2.26 14.19
CA GLU A 249 30.86 2.63 15.44
C GLU A 249 29.37 2.32 15.36
N LEU A 250 28.74 2.57 14.21
CA LEU A 250 27.33 2.21 13.98
C LEU A 250 27.14 0.68 14.00
N LEU A 251 28.07 -0.10 13.44
CA LEU A 251 28.06 -1.56 13.55
C LEU A 251 28.19 -2.02 15.01
N ASP A 252 29.04 -1.35 15.77
CA ASP A 252 29.16 -1.65 17.21
C ASP A 252 27.91 -1.29 18.00
N VAL A 253 27.23 -0.20 17.65
CA VAL A 253 25.91 0.16 18.21
C VAL A 253 24.89 -0.91 17.87
N PHE A 254 24.82 -1.39 16.63
CA PHE A 254 23.88 -2.45 16.26
C PHE A 254 24.17 -3.75 17.03
N ALA A 255 25.42 -4.17 17.11
CA ALA A 255 25.77 -5.44 17.77
C ALA A 255 25.58 -5.42 19.28
N ARG A 256 25.88 -4.27 19.93
CA ARG A 256 25.97 -4.16 21.38
C ARG A 256 24.77 -3.48 22.05
N LEU A 257 24.05 -2.60 21.33
CA LEU A 257 22.99 -1.76 21.93
C LEU A 257 21.63 -1.93 21.25
N ALA A 258 21.55 -2.39 19.99
CA ALA A 258 20.25 -2.72 19.42
C ALA A 258 19.68 -3.95 20.12
N PRO A 259 18.37 -3.96 20.47
CA PRO A 259 17.77 -5.10 21.15
C PRO A 259 17.76 -6.34 20.26
N ASN A 260 17.99 -7.49 20.86
CA ASN A 260 17.74 -8.78 20.27
C ASN A 260 16.24 -9.18 20.39
N PRO A 261 15.79 -10.29 19.79
CA PRO A 261 14.38 -10.70 19.86
C PRO A 261 13.82 -10.92 21.28
N THR A 262 14.67 -11.22 22.26
CA THR A 262 14.22 -11.41 23.66
C THR A 262 14.11 -10.11 24.45
N GLU A 263 14.72 -9.04 23.95
CA GLU A 263 14.80 -7.71 24.57
C GLU A 263 13.87 -6.70 23.87
N GLY A 264 13.54 -6.94 22.59
CA GLY A 264 12.64 -6.07 21.82
C GLY A 264 11.20 -6.10 22.33
N ASN A 265 10.40 -5.14 21.89
CA ASN A 265 8.97 -5.18 22.10
C ASN A 265 8.35 -6.32 21.29
N ALA A 266 7.50 -7.12 21.93
CA ALA A 266 6.82 -8.20 21.25
C ALA A 266 5.93 -7.67 20.11
N PRO A 267 5.95 -8.29 18.93
CA PRO A 267 5.05 -7.91 17.84
C PRO A 267 3.61 -8.15 18.26
N PRO A 268 2.67 -7.27 17.83
CA PRO A 268 1.29 -7.32 18.27
C PRO A 268 0.51 -8.38 17.52
N PHE A 269 0.66 -9.66 17.91
CA PHE A 269 -0.20 -10.73 17.43
C PHE A 269 -1.54 -10.74 18.15
N LEU A 270 -2.55 -11.23 17.46
CA LEU A 270 -3.91 -11.44 17.95
C LEU A 270 -4.25 -12.92 17.76
N LYS A 271 -4.92 -13.53 18.72
CA LYS A 271 -5.49 -14.89 18.61
C LYS A 271 -7.01 -14.80 18.65
N GLY A 272 -7.67 -15.40 17.65
CA GLY A 272 -9.11 -15.34 17.45
C GLY A 272 -9.52 -14.37 16.35
N GLU A 273 -10.83 -14.23 16.11
CA GLU A 273 -11.41 -13.44 15.03
C GLU A 273 -12.28 -12.30 15.57
N GLY A 274 -12.32 -11.19 14.82
CA GLY A 274 -13.22 -10.07 15.06
C GLY A 274 -13.03 -9.38 16.40
N ALA A 275 -14.13 -9.04 17.07
CA ALA A 275 -14.12 -8.32 18.35
C ALA A 275 -13.67 -9.16 19.55
N ASP A 276 -13.66 -10.48 19.42
CA ASP A 276 -13.25 -11.41 20.48
C ASP A 276 -11.76 -11.78 20.41
N ALA A 277 -11.00 -11.23 19.46
CA ALA A 277 -9.58 -11.46 19.34
C ALA A 277 -8.83 -10.89 20.55
N VAL A 278 -7.96 -11.70 21.14
CA VAL A 278 -7.14 -11.31 22.30
C VAL A 278 -5.67 -11.14 21.89
N GLU A 279 -4.94 -10.27 22.59
CA GLU A 279 -3.51 -10.10 22.34
C GLU A 279 -2.77 -11.41 22.65
N PHE A 280 -1.89 -11.82 21.74
CA PHE A 280 -1.04 -12.99 21.86
C PHE A 280 0.43 -12.53 21.83
N HIS A 281 1.21 -13.00 22.78
CA HIS A 281 2.64 -12.69 22.87
C HIS A 281 3.46 -13.89 22.43
N ALA A 282 4.09 -13.80 21.25
CA ALA A 282 5.07 -14.78 20.81
C ALA A 282 6.30 -14.75 21.74
N GLU A 283 6.70 -15.89 22.23
CA GLU A 283 7.93 -16.01 23.04
C GLU A 283 9.10 -16.44 22.16
N PRO A 284 10.20 -15.68 22.11
CA PRO A 284 11.33 -15.99 21.24
C PRO A 284 12.18 -17.16 21.75
N ASP A 285 11.53 -18.28 22.04
CA ASP A 285 12.14 -19.53 22.48
C ASP A 285 12.22 -20.53 21.30
N PRO A 286 13.44 -20.96 20.90
CA PRO A 286 13.64 -21.93 19.82
C PRO A 286 13.01 -23.31 20.05
N ALA A 287 12.64 -23.65 21.29
CA ALA A 287 12.10 -24.95 21.65
C ALA A 287 10.56 -25.03 21.57
N LYS A 288 9.88 -23.89 21.44
CA LYS A 288 8.42 -23.83 21.30
C LYS A 288 7.95 -24.20 19.89
N HIS A 289 6.64 -24.27 19.68
CA HIS A 289 6.04 -24.38 18.37
C HIS A 289 6.42 -23.19 17.49
N VAL A 290 6.50 -23.44 16.19
CA VAL A 290 6.88 -22.40 15.23
C VAL A 290 5.77 -21.36 15.12
N LEU A 291 6.16 -20.09 15.19
CA LEU A 291 5.35 -18.95 14.77
C LEU A 291 6.23 -18.01 13.94
N ALA A 292 5.89 -17.88 12.65
CA ALA A 292 6.63 -17.00 11.75
C ALA A 292 5.65 -16.20 10.89
N HIS A 293 6.00 -14.96 10.58
CA HIS A 293 5.14 -14.02 9.85
C HIS A 293 5.74 -13.67 8.50
N VAL A 294 4.96 -13.84 7.43
CA VAL A 294 5.32 -13.52 6.04
C VAL A 294 5.09 -12.03 5.79
N PHE A 295 6.14 -11.26 5.71
CA PHE A 295 6.05 -9.81 5.49
C PHE A 295 6.37 -9.38 4.06
N LYS A 296 6.79 -10.31 3.20
CA LYS A 296 7.08 -10.06 1.79
C LYS A 296 6.92 -11.32 0.95
N VAL A 297 6.37 -11.16 -0.25
CA VAL A 297 6.32 -12.20 -1.27
C VAL A 297 7.10 -11.72 -2.49
N ILE A 298 7.88 -12.61 -3.09
CA ILE A 298 8.59 -12.38 -4.36
C ILE A 298 8.22 -13.50 -5.31
N ILE A 299 7.95 -13.17 -6.57
CA ILE A 299 7.72 -14.16 -7.63
C ILE A 299 8.94 -14.16 -8.56
N ASP A 300 9.85 -15.07 -8.25
CA ASP A 300 11.09 -15.26 -9.03
C ASP A 300 10.83 -16.16 -10.24
N PRO A 301 11.29 -15.79 -11.44
CA PRO A 301 11.08 -16.60 -12.66
C PRO A 301 11.69 -18.01 -12.61
N TYR A 302 12.72 -18.22 -11.78
CA TYR A 302 13.47 -19.48 -11.70
C TYR A 302 13.13 -20.32 -10.47
N VAL A 303 12.93 -19.65 -9.36
CA VAL A 303 12.69 -20.28 -8.05
C VAL A 303 11.20 -20.40 -7.74
N GLY A 304 10.33 -19.66 -8.45
CA GLY A 304 8.89 -19.61 -8.20
C GLY A 304 8.53 -18.63 -7.09
N ARG A 305 7.40 -18.88 -6.40
CA ARG A 305 6.96 -18.03 -5.29
C ARG A 305 7.82 -18.26 -4.06
N LEU A 306 8.35 -17.14 -3.53
CA LEU A 306 9.08 -17.10 -2.27
C LEU A 306 8.25 -16.33 -1.24
N GLY A 307 7.95 -16.97 -0.12
CA GLY A 307 7.45 -16.29 1.08
C GLY A 307 8.61 -15.93 1.98
N ILE A 308 8.85 -14.63 2.16
CA ILE A 308 9.90 -14.10 3.05
C ILE A 308 9.25 -13.82 4.39
N PHE A 309 9.78 -14.45 5.42
CA PHE A 309 9.19 -14.42 6.75
C PHE A 309 10.23 -14.16 7.82
N ARG A 310 9.75 -13.68 8.95
CA ARG A 310 10.51 -13.59 10.17
C ARG A 310 10.02 -14.65 11.16
N VAL A 311 10.95 -15.33 11.81
CA VAL A 311 10.65 -16.27 12.90
C VAL A 311 10.50 -15.49 14.21
N HIS A 312 9.35 -15.65 14.89
CA HIS A 312 9.07 -15.02 16.18
C HIS A 312 9.17 -16.01 17.32
N GLN A 313 8.85 -17.28 17.06
CA GLN A 313 8.85 -18.36 18.05
C GLN A 313 9.22 -19.67 17.37
N GLY A 314 9.83 -20.62 18.11
CA GLY A 314 10.19 -21.93 17.59
C GLY A 314 11.37 -21.93 16.62
N THR A 315 11.61 -23.05 15.98
CA THR A 315 12.68 -23.21 15.00
C THR A 315 12.14 -23.76 13.68
N VAL A 316 12.21 -22.97 12.61
CA VAL A 316 11.91 -23.44 11.26
C VAL A 316 13.08 -24.25 10.74
N ARG A 317 12.87 -25.51 10.35
CA ARG A 317 13.90 -26.40 9.82
C ARG A 317 13.58 -26.82 8.40
N ARG A 318 14.61 -27.15 7.65
CA ARG A 318 14.45 -27.89 6.40
C ARG A 318 13.73 -29.22 6.71
N ASP A 319 12.83 -29.64 5.83
CA ASP A 319 11.98 -30.80 5.95
C ASP A 319 10.87 -30.74 7.02
N SER A 320 10.74 -29.67 7.80
CA SER A 320 9.59 -29.49 8.70
C SER A 320 8.28 -29.27 7.91
N GLN A 321 7.16 -29.56 8.54
CA GLN A 321 5.84 -29.31 8.00
C GLN A 321 5.25 -28.08 8.68
N LEU A 322 4.78 -27.12 7.91
CA LEU A 322 4.19 -25.89 8.40
C LEU A 322 2.81 -25.68 7.80
N PHE A 323 1.88 -25.17 8.59
CA PHE A 323 0.59 -24.67 8.16
C PHE A 323 0.69 -23.20 7.77
N ILE A 324 -0.25 -22.74 6.95
CA ILE A 324 -0.39 -21.34 6.54
C ILE A 324 -1.71 -20.83 7.10
N GLY A 325 -1.67 -19.89 8.04
CA GLY A 325 -2.86 -19.38 8.72
C GLY A 325 -3.72 -20.51 9.27
N ASP A 326 -5.03 -20.48 9.04
CA ASP A 326 -5.98 -21.48 9.51
C ASP A 326 -6.10 -22.69 8.56
N GLY A 327 -5.14 -22.91 7.70
CA GLY A 327 -5.13 -23.97 6.70
C GLY A 327 -4.96 -25.36 7.31
N ASN A 328 -5.81 -26.32 6.93
CA ASN A 328 -5.78 -27.70 7.44
C ASN A 328 -4.71 -28.59 6.77
N ARG A 329 -3.98 -28.10 5.78
CA ARG A 329 -2.98 -28.87 5.04
C ARG A 329 -1.59 -28.25 5.22
N PRO A 330 -0.65 -28.96 5.86
CA PRO A 330 0.70 -28.47 5.99
C PRO A 330 1.45 -28.58 4.66
N PHE A 331 2.34 -27.67 4.40
CA PHE A 331 3.34 -27.79 3.35
C PHE A 331 4.69 -28.22 3.93
N LYS A 332 5.49 -28.90 3.12
CA LYS A 332 6.84 -29.32 3.50
C LYS A 332 7.86 -28.22 3.12
N VAL A 333 8.69 -27.80 4.07
CA VAL A 333 9.80 -26.87 3.84
C VAL A 333 10.92 -27.59 3.09
N ALA A 334 10.80 -27.62 1.74
CA ALA A 334 11.80 -28.27 0.90
C ALA A 334 13.09 -27.44 0.77
N HIS A 335 12.95 -26.12 0.69
CA HIS A 335 14.05 -25.19 0.55
C HIS A 335 13.88 -24.05 1.54
N LEU A 336 14.93 -23.81 2.33
CA LEU A 336 15.00 -22.74 3.31
C LEU A 336 16.21 -21.88 3.02
N TYR A 337 16.01 -20.57 2.90
CA TYR A 337 17.04 -19.64 2.46
C TYR A 337 17.23 -18.47 3.43
N LEU A 338 18.47 -18.02 3.55
CA LEU A 338 18.83 -16.66 3.92
C LEU A 338 18.98 -15.82 2.65
N LEU A 339 18.67 -14.53 2.71
CA LEU A 339 18.71 -13.64 1.57
C LEU A 339 19.92 -12.69 1.66
N GLN A 340 20.61 -12.52 0.51
CA GLN A 340 21.69 -11.57 0.36
C GLN A 340 21.47 -10.75 -0.92
N GLY A 341 20.58 -9.79 -0.88
CA GLY A 341 20.07 -9.10 -2.07
C GLY A 341 19.44 -10.09 -3.03
N LYS A 342 20.05 -10.27 -4.21
CA LYS A 342 19.60 -11.23 -5.24
C LYS A 342 19.91 -12.68 -4.91
N GLU A 343 20.86 -12.94 -4.04
CA GLU A 343 21.35 -14.29 -3.76
C GLU A 343 20.53 -14.99 -2.69
N TYR A 344 20.23 -16.28 -2.90
CA TYR A 344 19.55 -17.17 -1.97
C TYR A 344 20.55 -18.17 -1.42
N ILE A 345 20.83 -18.09 -0.11
CA ILE A 345 21.81 -18.94 0.58
C ILE A 345 21.06 -20.03 1.34
N GLU A 346 21.20 -21.29 0.96
CA GLU A 346 20.55 -22.40 1.66
C GLU A 346 20.99 -22.47 3.13
N THR A 347 20.03 -22.72 4.00
CA THR A 347 20.26 -22.97 5.43
C THR A 347 19.42 -24.14 5.93
N ASP A 348 19.88 -24.79 7.00
CA ASP A 348 19.16 -25.94 7.57
C ASP A 348 18.11 -25.54 8.59
N ALA A 349 18.29 -24.40 9.26
CA ALA A 349 17.40 -23.95 10.30
C ALA A 349 17.44 -22.43 10.48
N LEU A 350 16.30 -21.86 10.92
CA LEU A 350 16.13 -20.47 11.33
C LEU A 350 15.51 -20.46 12.72
N VAL A 351 16.07 -19.64 13.61
CA VAL A 351 15.62 -19.47 15.01
C VAL A 351 14.90 -18.13 15.18
N PRO A 352 14.23 -17.86 16.33
CA PRO A 352 13.58 -16.57 16.57
C PRO A 352 14.53 -15.39 16.36
N GLY A 353 14.07 -14.42 15.56
CA GLY A 353 14.86 -13.28 15.10
C GLY A 353 15.42 -13.44 13.68
N ASP A 354 15.64 -14.66 13.21
CA ASP A 354 16.09 -14.85 11.83
C ASP A 354 15.00 -14.43 10.83
N ILE A 355 15.46 -13.85 9.73
CA ILE A 355 14.66 -13.58 8.54
C ILE A 355 15.12 -14.52 7.44
N GLY A 356 14.19 -15.27 6.88
CA GLY A 356 14.48 -16.19 5.80
C GLY A 356 13.34 -16.32 4.80
N ALA A 357 13.48 -17.25 3.86
CA ALA A 357 12.49 -17.52 2.83
C ALA A 357 12.27 -19.00 2.61
N VAL A 358 11.02 -19.35 2.30
CA VAL A 358 10.66 -20.65 1.71
C VAL A 358 10.25 -20.45 0.27
N ALA A 359 10.55 -21.45 -0.56
CA ALA A 359 10.30 -21.39 -1.99
C ALA A 359 9.37 -22.49 -2.48
N LYS A 360 8.72 -22.25 -3.62
CA LYS A 360 7.81 -23.20 -4.29
C LYS A 360 6.59 -23.57 -3.46
N VAL A 361 6.06 -22.64 -2.69
CA VAL A 361 4.81 -22.79 -1.93
C VAL A 361 3.81 -21.77 -2.48
N GLU A 362 2.95 -22.25 -3.37
CA GLU A 362 2.04 -21.36 -4.13
C GLU A 362 0.91 -20.77 -3.28
N GLU A 363 0.65 -21.34 -2.11
CA GLU A 363 -0.38 -20.90 -1.18
C GLU A 363 0.08 -19.78 -0.24
N ILE A 364 1.39 -19.48 -0.19
CA ILE A 364 1.91 -18.41 0.68
C ILE A 364 1.52 -17.05 0.11
N GLU A 365 0.87 -16.26 0.95
CA GLU A 365 0.48 -14.88 0.65
C GLU A 365 1.15 -13.90 1.62
N PHE A 366 1.09 -12.61 1.27
CA PHE A 366 1.51 -11.54 2.15
C PHE A 366 0.68 -11.56 3.45
N ASP A 367 1.32 -11.25 4.59
CA ASP A 367 0.74 -11.20 5.94
C ASP A 367 0.33 -12.58 6.52
N ALA A 368 0.65 -13.68 5.83
CA ALA A 368 0.38 -15.03 6.32
C ALA A 368 1.23 -15.36 7.56
N VAL A 369 0.65 -16.08 8.51
CA VAL A 369 1.35 -16.65 9.67
C VAL A 369 1.62 -18.12 9.38
N LEU A 370 2.89 -18.54 9.59
CA LEU A 370 3.33 -19.92 9.44
C LEU A 370 3.52 -20.55 10.84
N HIS A 371 2.98 -21.74 11.04
CA HIS A 371 3.11 -22.46 12.31
C HIS A 371 3.17 -23.98 12.10
N ASP A 372 3.55 -24.75 13.12
CA ASP A 372 3.70 -26.21 13.05
C ASP A 372 2.73 -26.98 14.00
N SER A 373 1.82 -26.26 14.65
CA SER A 373 0.83 -26.85 15.57
C SER A 373 -0.53 -26.19 15.42
N HIS A 374 -1.61 -26.97 15.52
CA HIS A 374 -2.97 -26.43 15.61
C HIS A 374 -3.26 -25.65 16.90
N ASP A 375 -2.37 -25.71 17.90
CA ASP A 375 -2.45 -24.84 19.08
C ASP A 375 -2.20 -23.37 18.71
N GLU A 376 -1.57 -23.11 17.55
CA GLU A 376 -1.24 -21.79 17.02
C GLU A 376 -2.21 -21.35 15.90
N ASP A 377 -3.31 -22.09 15.67
CA ASP A 377 -4.37 -21.67 14.77
C ASP A 377 -5.01 -20.35 15.23
N HIS A 378 -5.56 -19.58 14.32
CA HIS A 378 -6.21 -18.28 14.53
C HIS A 378 -5.28 -17.18 15.11
N ILE A 379 -3.97 -17.34 14.93
CA ILE A 379 -3.01 -16.28 15.27
C ILE A 379 -2.70 -15.46 14.03
N HIS A 380 -2.92 -14.15 14.14
CA HIS A 380 -2.67 -13.18 13.08
C HIS A 380 -1.83 -12.02 13.61
N LEU A 381 -1.02 -11.42 12.77
CA LEU A 381 -0.42 -10.13 13.12
C LEU A 381 -1.52 -9.06 13.11
N ARG A 382 -1.48 -8.09 14.05
CA ARG A 382 -2.38 -6.93 13.97
C ARG A 382 -2.22 -6.28 12.60
N PRO A 383 -3.32 -6.06 11.84
CA PRO A 383 -3.25 -5.58 10.47
C PRO A 383 -2.36 -4.36 10.29
N LEU A 384 -1.62 -4.35 9.21
CA LEU A 384 -0.79 -3.21 8.80
C LEU A 384 -1.66 -2.17 8.10
N GLU A 385 -1.57 -0.92 8.54
CA GLU A 385 -2.28 0.19 7.91
C GLU A 385 -1.49 0.68 6.69
N PHE A 386 -1.86 0.21 5.51
CA PHE A 386 -1.30 0.68 4.26
C PHE A 386 -2.05 1.88 3.71
N PRO A 387 -1.36 2.83 3.06
CA PRO A 387 -2.02 3.86 2.29
C PRO A 387 -2.88 3.24 1.18
N VAL A 388 -4.09 3.76 0.99
CA VAL A 388 -5.00 3.28 -0.06
C VAL A 388 -4.47 3.67 -1.45
N PRO A 389 -4.36 2.73 -2.41
CA PRO A 389 -3.90 3.04 -3.75
C PRO A 389 -5.01 3.74 -4.55
N MET A 390 -4.88 5.05 -4.74
CA MET A 390 -5.91 5.88 -5.39
C MET A 390 -5.59 6.25 -6.85
N HIS A 391 -4.31 6.19 -7.25
CA HIS A 391 -3.94 6.50 -8.64
C HIS A 391 -4.24 5.31 -9.55
N GLY A 392 -5.15 5.46 -10.52
CA GLY A 392 -5.67 4.37 -11.33
C GLY A 392 -5.53 4.57 -12.84
N LEU A 393 -5.29 3.47 -13.56
CA LEU A 393 -5.33 3.40 -15.02
C LEU A 393 -6.12 2.19 -15.48
N ALA A 394 -6.96 2.35 -16.46
CA ALA A 394 -7.56 1.25 -17.21
C ALA A 394 -6.51 0.66 -18.16
N VAL A 395 -6.40 -0.65 -18.19
CA VAL A 395 -5.43 -1.38 -19.00
C VAL A 395 -6.10 -2.39 -19.92
N GLU A 396 -5.65 -2.44 -21.16
CA GLU A 396 -6.09 -3.41 -22.17
C GLU A 396 -4.87 -3.98 -22.89
N THR A 397 -4.95 -5.24 -23.32
CA THR A 397 -3.89 -5.87 -24.12
C THR A 397 -3.99 -5.41 -25.56
N LYS A 398 -2.87 -5.07 -26.20
CA LYS A 398 -2.84 -4.77 -27.64
C LYS A 398 -3.11 -6.01 -28.50
N LYS A 399 -2.73 -7.18 -28.02
CA LYS A 399 -2.91 -8.46 -28.71
C LYS A 399 -4.13 -9.19 -28.14
N LYS A 400 -5.08 -9.54 -29.01
CA LYS A 400 -6.19 -10.41 -28.64
C LYS A 400 -5.65 -11.77 -28.23
N GLY A 401 -6.13 -12.27 -27.05
CA GLY A 401 -5.73 -13.56 -26.48
C GLY A 401 -4.72 -13.47 -25.35
N ASP A 402 -4.15 -12.28 -25.08
CA ASP A 402 -3.25 -12.06 -23.93
C ASP A 402 -4.02 -11.67 -22.65
N GLU A 403 -5.36 -11.57 -22.70
CA GLU A 403 -6.17 -11.09 -21.57
C GLU A 403 -6.04 -12.00 -20.33
N GLN A 404 -6.10 -13.32 -20.53
CA GLN A 404 -5.95 -14.27 -19.41
C GLN A 404 -4.55 -14.14 -18.79
N ARG A 405 -3.52 -14.04 -19.63
CA ARG A 405 -2.14 -13.87 -19.18
C ARG A 405 -1.94 -12.56 -18.44
N LEU A 406 -2.61 -11.48 -18.89
CA LEU A 406 -2.60 -10.20 -18.17
C LEU A 406 -3.17 -10.36 -16.76
N PHE A 407 -4.32 -11.01 -16.61
CA PHE A 407 -4.92 -11.26 -15.29
C PHE A 407 -4.00 -12.06 -14.36
N GLU A 408 -3.40 -13.13 -14.87
CA GLU A 408 -2.46 -13.97 -14.10
C GLU A 408 -1.24 -13.16 -13.63
N VAL A 409 -0.71 -12.28 -14.47
CA VAL A 409 0.45 -11.45 -14.12
C VAL A 409 0.05 -10.32 -13.18
N LEU A 410 -1.09 -9.66 -13.39
CA LEU A 410 -1.58 -8.62 -12.47
C LEU A 410 -1.81 -9.19 -11.06
N HIS A 411 -2.39 -10.39 -10.97
CA HIS A 411 -2.53 -11.07 -9.67
C HIS A 411 -1.18 -11.36 -9.00
N LYS A 412 -0.16 -11.75 -9.76
CA LYS A 412 1.21 -11.90 -9.24
C LYS A 412 1.75 -10.58 -8.67
N LEU A 413 1.50 -9.46 -9.36
CA LEU A 413 1.94 -8.15 -8.88
C LEU A 413 1.21 -7.69 -7.62
N GLU A 414 -0.07 -8.07 -7.43
CA GLU A 414 -0.81 -7.84 -6.20
C GLU A 414 -0.23 -8.62 -5.02
N LEU A 415 0.18 -9.88 -5.24
CA LEU A 415 0.80 -10.71 -4.20
C LEU A 415 2.16 -10.15 -3.74
N GLU A 416 2.91 -9.50 -4.65
CA GLU A 416 4.20 -8.88 -4.33
C GLU A 416 4.09 -7.52 -3.63
N ASP A 417 2.94 -6.84 -3.76
CA ASP A 417 2.81 -5.45 -3.35
C ASP A 417 1.44 -5.12 -2.75
N PRO A 418 1.34 -4.93 -1.44
CA PRO A 418 0.07 -4.67 -0.76
C PRO A 418 -0.57 -3.33 -1.14
N CYS A 419 0.19 -2.42 -1.79
CA CYS A 419 -0.29 -1.13 -2.27
C CYS A 419 -0.56 -1.10 -3.78
N PHE A 420 -0.60 -2.26 -4.44
CA PHE A 420 -1.04 -2.41 -5.82
C PHE A 420 -2.34 -3.21 -5.85
N ARG A 421 -3.33 -2.76 -6.61
CA ARG A 421 -4.65 -3.40 -6.72
C ARG A 421 -5.08 -3.51 -8.17
N MET A 422 -5.75 -4.61 -8.49
CA MET A 422 -6.44 -4.81 -9.73
C MET A 422 -7.95 -4.90 -9.46
N GLU A 423 -8.74 -4.09 -10.16
CA GLU A 423 -10.19 -4.05 -10.04
C GLU A 423 -10.81 -4.29 -11.41
N ARG A 424 -11.84 -5.13 -11.47
CA ARG A 424 -12.68 -5.23 -12.66
C ARG A 424 -13.94 -4.43 -12.46
N HIS A 425 -14.17 -3.47 -13.35
CA HIS A 425 -15.35 -2.63 -13.34
C HIS A 425 -16.39 -3.17 -14.34
N PRO A 426 -17.41 -3.93 -13.90
CA PRO A 426 -18.39 -4.55 -14.80
C PRO A 426 -19.18 -3.52 -15.60
N SER A 427 -19.46 -2.36 -14.98
CA SER A 427 -20.27 -1.28 -15.59
C SER A 427 -19.61 -0.62 -16.80
N THR A 428 -18.28 -0.55 -16.84
CA THR A 428 -17.50 0.00 -17.94
C THR A 428 -16.77 -1.06 -18.75
N ASN A 429 -16.85 -2.32 -18.28
CA ASN A 429 -16.12 -3.48 -18.81
C ASN A 429 -14.60 -3.23 -18.88
N GLU A 430 -14.04 -2.58 -17.87
CA GLU A 430 -12.63 -2.22 -17.80
C GLU A 430 -11.92 -3.00 -16.70
N THR A 431 -10.64 -3.31 -16.93
CA THR A 431 -9.70 -3.72 -15.90
C THR A 431 -8.91 -2.48 -15.50
N VAL A 432 -9.02 -2.07 -14.23
CA VAL A 432 -8.34 -0.91 -13.67
C VAL A 432 -7.28 -1.39 -12.71
N ILE A 433 -6.06 -0.88 -12.88
CA ILE A 433 -4.96 -1.07 -11.92
C ILE A 433 -4.78 0.21 -11.10
N ARG A 434 -4.56 0.05 -9.79
CA ARG A 434 -4.36 1.17 -8.87
C ARG A 434 -3.05 1.02 -8.11
N ALA A 435 -2.41 2.14 -7.83
CA ALA A 435 -1.19 2.24 -7.04
C ALA A 435 -1.15 3.56 -6.24
N LEU A 436 -0.12 3.74 -5.42
CA LEU A 436 0.04 4.93 -4.57
C LEU A 436 0.32 6.21 -5.35
N GLY A 437 0.83 6.10 -6.58
CA GLY A 437 1.10 7.26 -7.42
C GLY A 437 1.51 6.89 -8.84
N GLU A 438 1.76 7.93 -9.65
CA GLU A 438 2.12 7.77 -11.06
C GLU A 438 3.41 6.97 -11.26
N LEU A 439 4.45 7.26 -10.47
CA LEU A 439 5.72 6.54 -10.56
C LEU A 439 5.53 5.05 -10.23
N HIS A 440 4.74 4.74 -9.22
CA HIS A 440 4.42 3.36 -8.84
C HIS A 440 3.72 2.61 -10.00
N LEU A 441 2.67 3.19 -10.60
CA LEU A 441 2.01 2.58 -11.76
C LEU A 441 2.96 2.42 -12.95
N ARG A 442 3.78 3.43 -13.24
CA ARG A 442 4.76 3.38 -14.34
C ARG A 442 5.71 2.20 -14.17
N THR A 443 6.27 2.00 -12.97
CA THR A 443 7.18 0.87 -12.72
C THR A 443 6.50 -0.48 -12.89
N LYS A 444 5.22 -0.61 -12.49
CA LYS A 444 4.45 -1.85 -12.73
C LYS A 444 4.19 -2.09 -14.22
N LEU A 445 3.84 -1.05 -14.99
CA LEU A 445 3.65 -1.14 -16.45
C LEU A 445 4.96 -1.50 -17.18
N GLU A 446 6.09 -0.93 -16.75
CA GLU A 446 7.40 -1.28 -17.29
C GLU A 446 7.77 -2.74 -16.96
N LYS A 447 7.49 -3.22 -15.74
CA LYS A 447 7.67 -4.63 -15.37
C LYS A 447 6.82 -5.55 -16.23
N LEU A 448 5.55 -5.20 -16.50
CA LEU A 448 4.67 -5.95 -17.41
C LEU A 448 5.25 -6.04 -18.82
N THR A 449 5.80 -4.95 -19.34
CA THR A 449 6.36 -4.90 -20.69
C THR A 449 7.73 -5.57 -20.78
N GLN A 450 8.65 -5.26 -19.86
CA GLN A 450 10.04 -5.71 -19.94
C GLN A 450 10.22 -7.16 -19.49
N GLN A 451 9.61 -7.54 -18.36
CA GLN A 451 9.76 -8.88 -17.79
C GLN A 451 8.76 -9.88 -18.37
N TYR A 452 7.48 -9.47 -18.46
CA TYR A 452 6.41 -10.37 -18.89
C TYR A 452 6.07 -10.27 -20.37
N LYS A 453 6.68 -9.33 -21.12
CA LYS A 453 6.49 -9.14 -22.58
C LYS A 453 5.01 -8.94 -22.97
N LEU A 454 4.26 -8.24 -22.13
CA LEU A 454 2.88 -7.83 -22.40
C LEU A 454 2.86 -6.40 -22.94
N GLU A 455 2.30 -6.22 -24.13
CA GLU A 455 2.05 -4.90 -24.71
C GLU A 455 0.66 -4.41 -24.33
N LEU A 456 0.60 -3.28 -23.65
CA LEU A 456 -0.63 -2.72 -23.09
C LEU A 456 -0.98 -1.38 -23.71
N GLU A 457 -2.26 -1.10 -23.76
CA GLU A 457 -2.82 0.25 -23.90
C GLU A 457 -3.34 0.69 -22.53
N THR A 458 -3.08 1.95 -22.21
CA THR A 458 -3.50 2.52 -20.94
C THR A 458 -4.28 3.80 -21.17
N ARG A 459 -5.33 4.01 -20.38
CA ARG A 459 -6.13 5.23 -20.39
C ARG A 459 -6.67 5.53 -19.00
N PRO A 460 -7.10 6.75 -18.71
CA PRO A 460 -7.86 7.04 -17.51
C PRO A 460 -9.10 6.14 -17.44
N PRO A 461 -9.47 5.63 -16.24
CA PRO A 461 -10.68 4.84 -16.06
C PRO A 461 -11.93 5.62 -16.48
N ARG A 462 -12.85 4.97 -17.16
CA ARG A 462 -14.12 5.60 -17.54
C ARG A 462 -14.97 5.83 -16.30
N ILE A 463 -15.68 6.96 -16.31
CA ILE A 463 -16.68 7.24 -15.28
C ILE A 463 -17.94 6.43 -15.59
N ALA A 464 -18.45 5.72 -14.60
CA ALA A 464 -19.66 4.90 -14.73
C ALA A 464 -20.92 5.81 -14.67
N TYR A 465 -21.15 6.60 -15.69
CA TYR A 465 -22.39 7.38 -15.79
C TYR A 465 -23.62 6.46 -15.90
N ARG A 466 -24.80 7.00 -15.60
CA ARG A 466 -26.10 6.35 -15.77
C ARG A 466 -27.06 7.26 -16.52
N GLU A 467 -28.06 6.67 -17.13
CA GLU A 467 -29.17 7.40 -17.74
C GLU A 467 -30.44 7.17 -16.91
N THR A 468 -31.34 8.13 -16.89
CA THR A 468 -32.67 8.02 -16.28
C THR A 468 -33.62 9.05 -16.86
N ILE A 469 -34.84 9.12 -16.37
CA ILE A 469 -35.87 10.06 -16.82
C ILE A 469 -36.35 10.95 -15.68
N SER A 470 -36.86 12.14 -16.06
CA SER A 470 -37.41 13.11 -15.10
C SER A 470 -38.94 13.12 -15.04
N ARG A 471 -39.63 12.58 -16.02
CA ARG A 471 -41.09 12.55 -16.08
C ARG A 471 -41.58 11.28 -16.79
N LYS A 472 -42.84 10.93 -16.55
CA LYS A 472 -43.49 9.81 -17.24
C LYS A 472 -43.76 10.15 -18.72
N ALA A 473 -43.70 9.13 -19.57
CA ALA A 473 -44.02 9.24 -20.98
C ALA A 473 -44.48 7.89 -21.54
N GLU A 474 -45.16 7.97 -22.66
CA GLU A 474 -45.67 6.80 -23.40
C GLU A 474 -44.89 6.61 -24.71
N GLY A 475 -44.64 5.36 -25.04
CA GLY A 475 -43.97 4.97 -26.26
C GLY A 475 -44.69 3.86 -26.98
N HIS A 476 -44.55 3.90 -28.31
CA HIS A 476 -45.21 2.96 -29.20
C HIS A 476 -44.25 2.51 -30.28
N CYS A 477 -44.34 1.23 -30.63
CA CYS A 477 -43.68 0.75 -31.85
C CYS A 477 -44.47 -0.38 -32.47
N ARG A 478 -44.69 -0.26 -33.78
CA ARG A 478 -45.22 -1.31 -34.64
C ARG A 478 -44.09 -1.90 -35.49
N HIS A 479 -43.61 -3.08 -35.13
CA HIS A 479 -42.64 -3.80 -35.94
C HIS A 479 -43.34 -4.66 -36.99
N LYS A 480 -43.13 -4.35 -38.26
CA LYS A 480 -43.63 -5.14 -39.41
C LYS A 480 -42.48 -5.32 -40.40
N LYS A 481 -42.10 -6.57 -40.67
CA LYS A 481 -41.06 -6.91 -41.66
C LYS A 481 -41.63 -8.01 -42.60
N GLN A 482 -41.64 -7.76 -43.89
CA GLN A 482 -42.02 -8.71 -44.92
C GLN A 482 -40.89 -8.72 -45.96
N THR A 483 -39.96 -9.64 -45.87
CA THR A 483 -38.89 -9.86 -46.85
C THR A 483 -38.74 -11.33 -47.10
N GLY A 484 -39.21 -11.82 -48.26
CA GLY A 484 -38.87 -13.12 -48.85
C GLY A 484 -39.02 -14.41 -48.00
N GLY A 485 -39.76 -14.40 -46.89
CA GLY A 485 -39.95 -15.51 -45.97
C GLY A 485 -41.11 -15.26 -45.02
N ALA A 486 -41.17 -16.02 -43.90
CA ALA A 486 -42.20 -15.85 -42.88
C ALA A 486 -42.19 -14.44 -42.30
N GLY A 487 -43.31 -13.71 -42.33
CA GLY A 487 -43.49 -12.37 -41.83
C GLY A 487 -43.12 -12.21 -40.33
N GLN A 488 -42.81 -11.00 -39.94
CA GLN A 488 -42.60 -10.62 -38.52
C GLN A 488 -43.57 -9.48 -38.19
N PHE A 489 -44.41 -9.68 -37.19
CA PHE A 489 -45.35 -8.67 -36.71
C PHE A 489 -45.39 -8.62 -35.19
N GLY A 490 -45.29 -7.44 -34.60
CA GLY A 490 -45.50 -7.17 -33.20
C GLY A 490 -45.70 -5.70 -32.93
N GLU A 491 -46.72 -5.34 -32.17
CA GLU A 491 -47.03 -3.95 -31.83
C GLU A 491 -47.12 -3.82 -30.31
N VAL A 492 -46.42 -2.86 -29.74
CA VAL A 492 -46.28 -2.67 -28.30
C VAL A 492 -46.53 -1.21 -27.95
N TYR A 493 -47.38 -0.97 -26.98
CA TYR A 493 -47.60 0.28 -26.29
C TYR A 493 -47.09 0.11 -24.84
N LEU A 494 -46.25 1.00 -24.44
CA LEU A 494 -45.71 1.00 -23.05
C LEU A 494 -45.67 2.42 -22.51
N ARG A 495 -45.65 2.51 -21.18
CA ARG A 495 -45.46 3.74 -20.43
C ARG A 495 -44.25 3.54 -19.52
N ILE A 496 -43.44 4.58 -19.42
CA ILE A 496 -42.32 4.63 -18.50
C ILE A 496 -42.55 5.67 -17.41
N GLU A 497 -42.12 5.34 -16.19
CA GLU A 497 -42.27 6.20 -15.03
C GLU A 497 -40.93 6.23 -14.23
N PRO A 498 -40.47 7.43 -13.73
CA PRO A 498 -39.28 7.49 -12.92
C PRO A 498 -39.52 6.82 -11.55
N LEU A 499 -38.54 6.13 -11.06
CA LEU A 499 -38.47 5.59 -9.69
C LEU A 499 -37.60 6.46 -8.81
N PRO A 500 -37.68 6.32 -7.48
CA PRO A 500 -36.71 6.93 -6.56
C PRO A 500 -35.29 6.49 -6.88
N ARG A 501 -34.29 7.33 -6.55
CA ARG A 501 -32.88 7.01 -6.78
C ARG A 501 -32.46 5.74 -6.03
N GLY A 502 -31.81 4.82 -6.76
CA GLY A 502 -31.36 3.54 -6.24
C GLY A 502 -32.44 2.44 -6.24
N ALA A 503 -33.63 2.71 -6.76
CA ALA A 503 -34.68 1.71 -6.86
C ALA A 503 -34.52 0.74 -8.05
N GLY A 504 -33.65 1.06 -8.99
CA GLY A 504 -33.28 0.17 -10.09
C GLY A 504 -34.34 0.08 -11.18
N TYR A 505 -34.73 -1.14 -11.56
CA TYR A 505 -35.63 -1.40 -12.69
C TYR A 505 -36.82 -2.25 -12.27
N GLU A 506 -38.01 -1.84 -12.70
CA GLU A 506 -39.24 -2.60 -12.56
C GLU A 506 -39.96 -2.78 -13.90
N PHE A 507 -40.45 -3.99 -14.17
CA PHE A 507 -41.30 -4.30 -15.33
C PHE A 507 -42.69 -4.73 -14.86
N VAL A 508 -43.72 -4.13 -15.42
CA VAL A 508 -45.11 -4.38 -15.05
C VAL A 508 -45.91 -4.72 -16.28
N ASP A 509 -46.59 -5.88 -16.28
CA ASP A 509 -47.54 -6.27 -17.29
C ASP A 509 -48.96 -5.82 -16.87
N GLN A 510 -49.54 -4.88 -17.62
CA GLN A 510 -50.92 -4.43 -17.48
C GLN A 510 -51.76 -4.71 -18.77
N VAL A 511 -51.31 -5.60 -19.64
CA VAL A 511 -52.02 -5.98 -20.87
C VAL A 511 -53.35 -6.62 -20.55
N LYS A 512 -54.43 -6.14 -21.14
CA LYS A 512 -55.78 -6.67 -20.98
C LYS A 512 -56.29 -7.32 -22.28
N GLY A 513 -57.18 -8.32 -22.16
CA GLY A 513 -57.88 -8.91 -23.31
C GLY A 513 -57.00 -9.73 -24.26
N GLY A 514 -55.77 -10.07 -23.91
CA GLY A 514 -54.90 -10.94 -24.71
C GLY A 514 -54.41 -10.33 -26.01
N VAL A 515 -54.40 -9.00 -26.15
CA VAL A 515 -53.94 -8.30 -27.36
C VAL A 515 -52.49 -8.59 -27.68
N ILE A 516 -51.66 -8.78 -26.64
CA ILE A 516 -50.36 -9.47 -26.71
C ILE A 516 -50.52 -10.80 -25.98
N PRO A 517 -50.35 -11.96 -26.64
CA PRO A 517 -50.32 -13.23 -25.97
C PRO A 517 -49.29 -13.30 -24.86
N THR A 518 -49.64 -13.84 -23.68
CA THR A 518 -48.78 -13.88 -22.50
C THR A 518 -47.39 -14.49 -22.78
N VAL A 519 -47.30 -15.41 -23.72
CA VAL A 519 -46.04 -16.04 -24.17
C VAL A 519 -45.04 -15.01 -24.76
N PHE A 520 -45.49 -13.87 -25.24
CA PHE A 520 -44.64 -12.81 -25.82
C PHE A 520 -44.29 -11.67 -24.87
N ILE A 521 -44.91 -11.61 -23.69
CA ILE A 521 -44.57 -10.58 -22.69
C ILE A 521 -43.09 -10.65 -22.26
N PRO A 522 -42.49 -11.83 -21.99
CA PRO A 522 -41.06 -11.95 -21.72
C PRO A 522 -40.19 -11.46 -22.89
N ALA A 523 -40.64 -11.60 -24.14
CA ALA A 523 -39.93 -11.09 -25.30
C ALA A 523 -39.94 -9.56 -25.38
N VAL A 524 -41.07 -8.94 -24.99
CA VAL A 524 -41.13 -7.46 -24.87
C VAL A 524 -40.17 -6.99 -23.78
N GLU A 525 -40.16 -7.61 -22.59
CA GLU A 525 -39.23 -7.26 -21.49
C GLU A 525 -37.78 -7.43 -21.91
N LYS A 526 -37.44 -8.54 -22.59
CA LYS A 526 -36.09 -8.74 -23.14
C LYS A 526 -35.66 -7.61 -24.05
N GLY A 527 -36.55 -7.15 -24.95
CA GLY A 527 -36.27 -6.05 -25.83
C GLY A 527 -36.08 -4.70 -25.10
N VAL A 528 -36.88 -4.48 -24.05
CA VAL A 528 -36.75 -3.32 -23.17
C VAL A 528 -35.40 -3.35 -22.45
N ARG A 529 -35.05 -4.46 -21.79
CA ARG A 529 -33.76 -4.61 -21.10
C ARG A 529 -32.57 -4.35 -22.02
N MET A 530 -32.59 -4.92 -23.23
CA MET A 530 -31.53 -4.68 -24.23
C MET A 530 -31.33 -3.20 -24.56
N ALA A 531 -32.42 -2.41 -24.60
CA ALA A 531 -32.30 -0.97 -24.82
C ALA A 531 -31.75 -0.23 -23.61
N LEU A 532 -32.22 -0.58 -22.42
CA LEU A 532 -31.81 0.05 -21.17
C LEU A 532 -30.33 -0.25 -20.83
N ASP A 533 -29.89 -1.48 -21.05
CA ASP A 533 -28.50 -1.88 -20.83
C ASP A 533 -27.52 -1.17 -21.81
N ALA A 534 -27.95 -1.00 -23.06
CA ALA A 534 -27.15 -0.30 -24.09
C ALA A 534 -27.14 1.22 -23.93
N GLY A 535 -28.04 1.78 -23.13
CA GLY A 535 -28.27 3.21 -23.04
C GLY A 535 -29.02 3.79 -24.22
N VAL A 536 -29.63 4.94 -24.00
CA VAL A 536 -30.52 5.54 -24.99
C VAL A 536 -29.99 6.88 -25.58
N ILE A 537 -29.40 7.72 -24.70
CA ILE A 537 -28.96 9.08 -25.13
C ILE A 537 -27.46 9.25 -25.20
N ALA A 538 -26.69 8.50 -24.37
CA ALA A 538 -25.23 8.60 -24.27
C ALA A 538 -24.52 7.26 -24.17
N GLY A 539 -25.25 6.13 -24.29
CA GLY A 539 -24.68 4.79 -24.25
C GLY A 539 -24.37 4.25 -22.85
N TYR A 540 -24.97 4.84 -21.81
CA TYR A 540 -24.82 4.37 -20.45
C TYR A 540 -26.08 3.66 -19.96
N PRO A 541 -25.95 2.62 -19.10
CA PRO A 541 -27.10 1.88 -18.59
C PRO A 541 -28.13 2.79 -17.96
N VAL A 542 -29.42 2.48 -18.19
CA VAL A 542 -30.55 3.21 -17.64
C VAL A 542 -30.95 2.60 -16.29
N GLU A 543 -31.14 3.42 -15.27
CA GLU A 543 -31.56 3.04 -13.92
C GLU A 543 -32.75 3.87 -13.43
N ASP A 544 -33.37 3.43 -12.35
CA ASP A 544 -34.50 4.08 -11.66
C ASP A 544 -35.73 4.29 -12.57
N LEU A 545 -36.13 3.21 -13.23
CA LEU A 545 -37.17 3.21 -14.24
C LEU A 545 -38.18 2.08 -14.04
N ARG A 546 -39.46 2.42 -14.03
CA ARG A 546 -40.55 1.46 -14.18
C ARG A 546 -41.08 1.48 -15.59
N VAL A 547 -41.18 0.29 -16.20
CA VAL A 547 -41.75 0.08 -17.53
C VAL A 547 -43.07 -0.69 -17.41
N ILE A 548 -44.15 -0.13 -17.92
CA ILE A 548 -45.49 -0.69 -17.86
C ILE A 548 -45.94 -0.97 -19.30
N VAL A 549 -46.11 -2.24 -19.67
CA VAL A 549 -46.72 -2.60 -20.94
C VAL A 549 -48.21 -2.71 -20.72
N TYR A 550 -49.02 -1.96 -21.49
CA TYR A 550 -50.46 -1.88 -21.24
C TYR A 550 -51.32 -2.22 -22.46
N ASP A 551 -50.77 -2.15 -23.70
CA ASP A 551 -51.53 -2.49 -24.92
C ASP A 551 -50.57 -2.95 -26.01
N GLY A 552 -51.13 -3.55 -27.07
CA GLY A 552 -50.39 -4.00 -28.24
C GLY A 552 -51.24 -4.68 -29.26
N LYS A 553 -50.59 -5.32 -30.26
CA LYS A 553 -51.28 -6.12 -31.25
C LYS A 553 -50.42 -7.28 -31.73
N SER A 554 -51.04 -8.45 -31.85
CA SER A 554 -50.43 -9.62 -32.45
C SER A 554 -51.13 -10.00 -33.76
N HIS A 555 -50.45 -10.76 -34.61
CA HIS A 555 -50.96 -11.34 -35.84
C HIS A 555 -50.89 -12.88 -35.74
N ALA A 556 -51.96 -13.55 -36.07
CA ALA A 556 -52.09 -15.00 -35.84
C ALA A 556 -50.99 -15.87 -36.48
N VAL A 557 -50.42 -15.40 -37.60
CA VAL A 557 -49.40 -16.15 -38.37
C VAL A 557 -48.01 -15.54 -38.27
N ASP A 558 -47.90 -14.18 -38.27
CA ASP A 558 -46.63 -13.48 -38.39
C ASP A 558 -46.03 -13.03 -37.05
N SER A 559 -46.73 -13.25 -35.92
CA SER A 559 -46.22 -12.89 -34.62
C SER A 559 -45.22 -13.94 -34.13
N LYS A 560 -44.00 -13.46 -33.84
CA LYS A 560 -42.85 -14.23 -33.35
C LYS A 560 -42.18 -13.48 -32.22
N GLU A 561 -41.46 -14.20 -31.37
CA GLU A 561 -40.67 -13.64 -30.23
C GLU A 561 -39.78 -12.46 -30.69
N ILE A 562 -39.03 -12.65 -31.76
CA ILE A 562 -38.11 -11.61 -32.30
C ILE A 562 -38.79 -10.30 -32.69
N ALA A 563 -40.06 -10.38 -33.13
CA ALA A 563 -40.85 -9.19 -33.49
C ALA A 563 -41.21 -8.38 -32.24
N PHE A 564 -41.57 -9.05 -31.14
CA PHE A 564 -41.86 -8.38 -29.87
C PHE A 564 -40.62 -7.91 -29.14
N VAL A 565 -39.48 -8.58 -29.24
CA VAL A 565 -38.18 -8.06 -28.82
C VAL A 565 -37.86 -6.72 -29.53
N SER A 566 -38.00 -6.70 -30.86
CA SER A 566 -37.77 -5.48 -31.67
C SER A 566 -38.77 -4.37 -31.33
N ALA A 567 -40.07 -4.71 -31.18
CA ALA A 567 -41.11 -3.75 -30.86
C ALA A 567 -40.92 -3.14 -29.46
N GLY A 568 -40.64 -3.98 -28.43
CA GLY A 568 -40.37 -3.54 -27.06
C GLY A 568 -39.17 -2.62 -26.98
N ARG A 569 -38.06 -3.01 -27.61
CA ARG A 569 -36.85 -2.18 -27.71
C ARG A 569 -37.12 -0.79 -28.28
N LYS A 570 -37.81 -0.70 -29.42
CA LYS A 570 -38.08 0.56 -30.06
C LYS A 570 -39.14 1.41 -29.35
N ALA A 571 -40.13 0.77 -28.72
CA ALA A 571 -41.16 1.45 -27.95
C ALA A 571 -40.58 2.13 -26.70
N VAL A 572 -39.67 1.46 -25.99
CA VAL A 572 -39.00 2.07 -24.81
C VAL A 572 -38.08 3.22 -25.18
N ILE A 573 -37.36 3.13 -26.31
CA ILE A 573 -36.52 4.21 -26.82
C ILE A 573 -37.41 5.44 -27.20
N ASP A 574 -38.56 5.21 -27.84
CA ASP A 574 -39.53 6.28 -28.20
C ASP A 574 -40.09 6.93 -26.92
N ALA A 575 -40.48 6.17 -25.92
CA ALA A 575 -40.92 6.70 -24.63
C ALA A 575 -39.83 7.51 -23.92
N PHE A 576 -38.60 6.98 -23.88
CA PHE A 576 -37.47 7.59 -23.21
C PHE A 576 -37.13 8.97 -23.77
N SER A 577 -37.17 9.12 -25.11
CA SER A 577 -36.93 10.39 -25.76
C SER A 577 -37.90 11.50 -25.36
N LYS A 578 -39.13 11.13 -24.98
CA LYS A 578 -40.21 12.04 -24.55
C LYS A 578 -40.25 12.28 -23.02
N ALA A 579 -39.57 11.43 -22.26
CA ALA A 579 -39.62 11.38 -20.78
C ALA A 579 -38.71 12.41 -20.10
N GLY A 580 -38.07 13.31 -20.82
CA GLY A 580 -37.08 14.24 -20.27
C GLY A 580 -35.85 13.50 -19.72
N PRO A 581 -35.05 12.89 -20.62
CA PRO A 581 -33.90 12.10 -20.23
C PRO A 581 -32.84 12.97 -19.55
N ILE A 582 -32.25 12.41 -18.48
CA ILE A 582 -31.16 13.00 -17.68
C ILE A 582 -30.02 12.00 -17.50
N MET A 583 -28.82 12.55 -17.39
CA MET A 583 -27.63 11.78 -17.06
C MET A 583 -27.30 11.91 -15.58
N LEU A 584 -26.79 10.85 -15.03
CA LEU A 584 -26.34 10.76 -13.64
C LEU A 584 -24.84 10.49 -13.59
N GLU A 585 -24.16 11.17 -12.68
CA GLU A 585 -22.74 10.94 -12.36
C GLU A 585 -22.58 10.35 -10.96
N PRO A 586 -21.58 9.48 -10.74
CA PRO A 586 -21.29 8.95 -9.42
C PRO A 586 -20.68 10.04 -8.54
N ILE A 587 -21.30 10.25 -7.36
CA ILE A 587 -20.78 11.07 -6.27
C ILE A 587 -20.08 10.15 -5.28
N VAL A 588 -18.91 10.56 -4.86
CA VAL A 588 -18.11 9.84 -3.85
C VAL A 588 -17.97 10.67 -2.59
N ASN A 589 -17.98 10.00 -1.45
CA ASN A 589 -17.49 10.56 -0.19
C ASN A 589 -15.97 10.60 -0.29
N ILE A 590 -15.39 11.77 -0.10
CA ILE A 590 -13.94 11.96 -0.03
C ILE A 590 -13.52 12.29 1.40
N ASP A 591 -12.45 11.66 1.86
CA ASP A 591 -11.82 11.93 3.15
C ASP A 591 -10.36 12.29 2.88
N ILE A 592 -9.96 13.52 3.24
CA ILE A 592 -8.62 14.07 2.98
C ILE A 592 -7.93 14.32 4.30
N ASP A 593 -6.85 13.59 4.55
CA ASP A 593 -5.97 13.81 5.69
C ASP A 593 -4.82 14.73 5.28
N ALA A 594 -4.69 15.87 5.93
CA ALA A 594 -3.61 16.82 5.70
C ALA A 594 -3.23 17.56 6.99
N PRO A 595 -2.01 18.14 7.09
CA PRO A 595 -1.68 19.03 8.19
C PRO A 595 -2.62 20.24 8.28
N GLU A 596 -2.88 20.71 9.50
CA GLU A 596 -3.81 21.82 9.80
C GLU A 596 -3.57 23.06 8.92
N ALA A 597 -2.29 23.36 8.63
CA ALA A 597 -1.91 24.49 7.78
C ALA A 597 -2.53 24.47 6.37
N TYR A 598 -2.92 23.30 5.86
CA TYR A 598 -3.47 23.12 4.50
C TYR A 598 -4.98 22.93 4.44
N VAL A 599 -5.68 22.96 5.57
CA VAL A 599 -7.15 22.74 5.62
C VAL A 599 -7.91 23.75 4.76
N GLY A 600 -7.47 25.01 4.76
CA GLY A 600 -8.06 26.07 3.93
C GLY A 600 -7.92 25.76 2.44
N ASP A 601 -6.73 25.34 2.01
CA ASP A 601 -6.44 24.99 0.61
C ASP A 601 -7.23 23.73 0.19
N MET A 602 -7.33 22.73 1.06
CA MET A 602 -8.13 21.51 0.81
C MET A 602 -9.61 21.83 0.65
N THR A 603 -10.13 22.70 1.50
CA THR A 603 -11.51 23.19 1.45
C THR A 603 -11.78 23.89 0.12
N ALA A 604 -10.88 24.78 -0.30
CA ALA A 604 -10.98 25.49 -1.57
C ALA A 604 -10.87 24.52 -2.77
N GLU A 605 -9.99 23.54 -2.71
CA GLU A 605 -9.82 22.53 -3.78
C GLU A 605 -11.08 21.66 -3.93
N ILE A 606 -11.69 21.18 -2.83
CA ILE A 606 -12.97 20.45 -2.88
C ILE A 606 -14.06 21.31 -3.53
N ALA A 607 -14.18 22.57 -3.10
CA ALA A 607 -15.19 23.49 -3.66
C ALA A 607 -14.96 23.75 -5.15
N SER A 608 -13.71 23.89 -5.59
CA SER A 608 -13.37 24.09 -7.02
C SER A 608 -13.79 22.91 -7.90
N LYS A 609 -13.91 21.72 -7.32
CA LYS A 609 -14.29 20.45 -7.96
C LYS A 609 -15.77 20.11 -7.80
N ARG A 610 -16.62 21.10 -7.71
CA ARG A 610 -18.07 20.94 -7.50
C ARG A 610 -18.40 20.12 -6.23
N GLY A 611 -17.44 20.03 -5.29
CA GLY A 611 -17.61 19.27 -4.08
C GLY A 611 -18.30 20.07 -2.98
N GLN A 612 -18.90 19.33 -2.06
CA GLN A 612 -19.54 19.85 -0.88
C GLN A 612 -18.88 19.28 0.37
N ILE A 613 -18.38 20.15 1.26
CA ILE A 613 -17.76 19.74 2.51
C ILE A 613 -18.84 19.29 3.49
N THR A 614 -18.63 18.15 4.11
CA THR A 614 -19.55 17.57 5.11
C THR A 614 -19.03 17.70 6.53
N GLY A 615 -17.70 17.83 6.72
CA GLY A 615 -17.12 18.01 8.04
C GLY A 615 -15.59 18.14 8.04
N THR A 616 -15.07 18.47 9.22
CA THR A 616 -13.64 18.41 9.52
C THR A 616 -13.46 17.78 10.90
N GLN A 617 -12.49 16.88 11.03
CA GLN A 617 -12.20 16.19 12.29
C GLN A 617 -10.70 16.12 12.52
N GLN A 618 -10.26 16.39 13.73
CA GLN A 618 -8.87 16.21 14.12
C GLN A 618 -8.57 14.72 14.32
N ARG A 619 -7.66 14.16 13.56
CA ARG A 619 -7.21 12.76 13.69
C ARG A 619 -6.00 12.60 14.61
N SER A 620 -5.10 13.58 14.60
CA SER A 620 -3.93 13.61 15.48
C SER A 620 -3.53 15.07 15.76
N ALA A 621 -2.51 15.30 16.58
CA ALA A 621 -2.05 16.65 16.94
C ALA A 621 -1.79 17.56 15.73
N ASP A 622 -1.30 17.00 14.61
CA ASP A 622 -0.88 17.75 13.43
C ASP A 622 -1.69 17.45 12.18
N VAL A 623 -2.70 16.55 12.23
CA VAL A 623 -3.44 16.10 11.05
C VAL A 623 -4.93 16.29 11.25
N ILE A 624 -5.53 17.01 10.31
CA ILE A 624 -6.98 17.20 10.20
C ILE A 624 -7.49 16.40 9.00
N SER A 625 -8.57 15.67 9.21
CA SER A 625 -9.36 15.04 8.17
C SER A 625 -10.46 15.98 7.73
N THR A 626 -10.51 16.29 6.43
CA THR A 626 -11.58 17.05 5.79
C THR A 626 -12.43 16.10 4.96
N THR A 627 -13.70 15.96 5.32
CA THR A 627 -14.66 15.11 4.63
C THR A 627 -15.57 15.91 3.71
N GLY A 628 -15.94 15.31 2.58
CA GLY A 628 -16.81 15.96 1.63
C GLY A 628 -17.44 14.98 0.65
N GLN A 629 -18.29 15.50 -0.24
CA GLN A 629 -18.87 14.78 -1.37
C GLN A 629 -18.45 15.48 -2.67
N VAL A 630 -17.93 14.71 -3.62
CA VAL A 630 -17.39 15.23 -4.89
C VAL A 630 -17.79 14.29 -6.02
N PRO A 631 -18.11 14.83 -7.21
CA PRO A 631 -18.27 13.99 -8.40
C PRO A 631 -16.95 13.26 -8.74
N LEU A 632 -17.00 11.94 -8.94
CA LEU A 632 -15.82 11.15 -9.27
C LEU A 632 -15.06 11.66 -10.49
N ALA A 633 -15.78 12.21 -11.47
CA ALA A 633 -15.19 12.78 -12.69
C ALA A 633 -14.21 13.94 -12.42
N GLU A 634 -14.39 14.68 -11.32
CA GLU A 634 -13.53 15.82 -10.95
C GLU A 634 -12.23 15.40 -10.27
N LEU A 635 -12.10 14.13 -9.89
CA LEU A 635 -10.94 13.62 -9.14
C LEU A 635 -9.81 13.07 -10.02
N THR A 636 -9.90 13.15 -11.32
CA THR A 636 -8.92 12.54 -12.25
C THR A 636 -7.47 12.97 -11.95
N ASP A 637 -7.22 14.26 -11.67
CA ASP A 637 -5.89 14.79 -11.34
C ASP A 637 -5.72 15.14 -9.87
N PHE A 638 -6.65 14.73 -9.02
CA PHE A 638 -6.70 15.18 -7.63
C PHE A 638 -5.47 14.75 -6.83
N GLN A 639 -4.94 13.56 -7.06
CA GLN A 639 -3.74 13.05 -6.40
C GLN A 639 -2.53 13.99 -6.60
N ASN A 640 -2.30 14.43 -7.84
CA ASN A 640 -1.19 15.32 -8.18
C ASN A 640 -1.38 16.72 -7.56
N ARG A 641 -2.62 17.21 -7.58
CA ARG A 641 -2.99 18.49 -6.95
C ARG A 641 -2.79 18.43 -5.44
N LEU A 642 -3.28 17.40 -4.78
CA LEU A 642 -3.12 17.19 -3.34
C LEU A 642 -1.65 17.13 -2.94
N ARG A 643 -0.82 16.38 -3.68
CA ARG A 643 0.63 16.33 -3.45
C ARG A 643 1.29 17.70 -3.60
N SER A 644 0.93 18.45 -4.63
CA SER A 644 1.47 19.80 -4.88
C SER A 644 1.11 20.77 -3.76
N ILE A 645 -0.16 20.81 -3.34
CA ILE A 645 -0.66 21.74 -2.33
C ILE A 645 -0.06 21.42 -0.96
N THR A 646 -0.01 20.14 -0.59
CA THR A 646 0.44 19.70 0.76
C THR A 646 1.93 19.38 0.83
N GLY A 647 2.72 19.65 -0.21
CA GLY A 647 4.11 19.21 -0.27
C GLY A 647 4.25 17.67 -0.12
N GLY A 648 3.27 16.90 -0.60
CA GLY A 648 3.21 15.44 -0.45
C GLY A 648 2.73 14.95 0.92
N GLN A 649 2.31 15.83 1.82
CA GLN A 649 1.86 15.45 3.18
C GLN A 649 0.41 14.96 3.24
N GLY A 650 -0.40 15.32 2.23
CA GLY A 650 -1.79 14.90 2.14
C GLY A 650 -1.96 13.48 1.63
N SER A 651 -2.99 12.81 2.13
CA SER A 651 -3.53 11.57 1.60
C SER A 651 -5.05 11.67 1.51
N TYR A 652 -5.67 10.87 0.64
CA TYR A 652 -7.12 10.85 0.57
C TYR A 652 -7.63 9.44 0.28
N SER A 653 -8.89 9.22 0.60
CA SER A 653 -9.64 8.04 0.21
C SER A 653 -11.00 8.45 -0.36
N VAL A 654 -11.58 7.61 -1.19
CA VAL A 654 -12.92 7.81 -1.75
C VAL A 654 -13.75 6.55 -1.62
N GLU A 655 -15.03 6.75 -1.34
CA GLU A 655 -16.02 5.70 -1.27
C GLU A 655 -17.26 6.13 -2.07
N PHE A 656 -17.85 5.22 -2.84
CA PHE A 656 -19.08 5.53 -3.57
C PHE A 656 -20.21 5.92 -2.60
N SER A 657 -20.90 7.01 -2.90
CA SER A 657 -22.03 7.49 -2.12
C SER A 657 -23.36 7.24 -2.83
N HIS A 658 -23.60 7.95 -3.92
CA HIS A 658 -24.83 7.88 -4.70
C HIS A 658 -24.65 8.43 -6.11
N TYR A 659 -25.70 8.35 -6.92
CA TYR A 659 -25.75 8.99 -8.23
C TYR A 659 -26.52 10.32 -8.14
N ALA A 660 -25.93 11.40 -8.71
CA ALA A 660 -26.56 12.71 -8.84
C ALA A 660 -26.63 13.17 -10.31
N GLN A 661 -27.55 14.09 -10.58
CA GLN A 661 -27.71 14.62 -11.95
C GLN A 661 -26.50 15.45 -12.36
N VAL A 662 -25.95 15.19 -13.56
CA VAL A 662 -24.88 16.00 -14.15
C VAL A 662 -25.37 17.40 -14.54
N PRO A 663 -24.50 18.42 -14.55
CA PRO A 663 -24.81 19.73 -15.13
C PRO A 663 -25.25 19.63 -16.58
N SER A 664 -26.20 20.49 -17.00
CA SER A 664 -26.79 20.44 -18.34
C SER A 664 -25.75 20.55 -19.48
N GLN A 665 -24.68 21.33 -19.27
CA GLN A 665 -23.61 21.47 -20.25
C GLN A 665 -22.83 20.17 -20.43
N MET A 666 -22.52 19.46 -19.35
CA MET A 666 -21.85 18.17 -19.40
C MET A 666 -22.73 17.09 -20.03
N GLN A 667 -24.02 17.07 -19.71
CA GLN A 667 -24.98 16.19 -20.41
C GLN A 667 -25.00 16.39 -21.92
N GLN A 668 -25.03 17.62 -22.38
CA GLN A 668 -24.98 17.95 -23.83
C GLN A 668 -23.67 17.44 -24.45
N GLN A 669 -22.55 17.61 -23.77
CA GLN A 669 -21.25 17.16 -24.25
C GLN A 669 -21.20 15.64 -24.40
N LEU A 670 -21.60 14.89 -23.39
CA LEU A 670 -21.62 13.44 -23.40
C LEU A 670 -22.56 12.88 -24.46
N THR A 671 -23.75 13.48 -24.60
CA THR A 671 -24.73 13.10 -25.62
C THR A 671 -24.20 13.35 -27.03
N SER A 672 -23.50 14.46 -27.28
CA SER A 672 -22.94 14.77 -28.61
C SER A 672 -21.78 13.85 -28.97
N GLN A 673 -20.92 13.51 -28.02
CA GLN A 673 -19.85 12.54 -28.24
C GLN A 673 -20.38 11.15 -28.62
N TYR A 674 -21.44 10.69 -27.96
CA TYR A 674 -22.06 9.40 -28.29
C TYR A 674 -22.68 9.37 -29.68
N LYS A 675 -23.36 10.49 -30.10
CA LYS A 675 -23.94 10.59 -31.45
C LYS A 675 -22.86 10.55 -32.52
N ALA A 676 -21.75 11.27 -32.33
CA ALA A 676 -20.64 11.27 -33.28
C ALA A 676 -20.02 9.88 -33.44
N ALA A 677 -19.80 9.15 -32.31
CA ALA A 677 -19.27 7.80 -32.36
C ALA A 677 -20.18 6.78 -33.07
N ARG A 678 -21.52 6.97 -33.02
CA ARG A 678 -22.49 6.10 -33.72
C ARG A 678 -22.63 6.44 -35.23
N GLU A 679 -22.26 7.63 -35.63
CA GLU A 679 -22.25 8.02 -37.06
C GLU A 679 -20.96 7.52 -37.75
N GLU A 680 -19.90 7.24 -37.01
CA GLU A 680 -18.64 6.65 -37.51
C GLU A 680 -18.67 5.12 -37.61
N GLU A 681 -19.58 4.42 -36.88
CA GLU A 681 -19.83 2.95 -36.97
C GLU A 681 -20.88 2.65 -38.08
#